data_11548e4651fd9fa6bd201beaf00b20bb
#
_entry.id   11548e4651fd9fa6bd201beaf00b20bb
#
_cell.length_a   1.000
_cell.length_b   1.000
_cell.length_c   1.000
_cell.angle_alpha   90.00
_cell.angle_beta   90.00
_cell.angle_gamma   90.00
#
_symmetry.space_group_name_H-M   'P 1'
#
loop_
_entity.id
_entity.type
_entity.pdbx_description
1 polymer ?
#
loop_
_entity_poly.entity_id
_entity_poly.type
_entity_poly.pdbx_seq_one_letter_code
_entity_poly.pdbx_strand_id
1 'polypeptide(L)'
;MQGAVYTPEMPPRLLTTAVLVFLCASSPSFAQSTANPGPPTVADAQAFIDRANADLLELSTAASHAEWVAETDITDDTEATTAVLNEQATSRTLALTAESHRFDNLAMPADLKRQIMLLQVTAPAAPKDPKLLAEQSELAAQLTGMYGKGKFCPGTPSGQDPAPGADCLGIDAISTIMSRSRDPEELTRLWVGWHSIGAPMREKYARFIELQNIGARELGYHDTGELWRAGYDMTPAQFSAEMEHAWQQLEPLYRELHTYVRARLIAKYGKAADRPDGMIPAQLLGNMWAQEWGNIYDIVAPTDPQLSQFKPLDLEAALKHQIAEKDPAAAPAFTPGTDLTSDKGHAASLAAGRAMVHYGENFFKSLGFAPLPATFWQRSQFVHPRDREVVCHASAWDVDSVEDLRVKMCIEVNADYFTTVHHELGHDFYFRAYDNKPFLFRNGANDGFHEAIGDSIALSITPAYLNTLGLADSEPPAAADVPLQLRTALDKVAFLPFALALDKWRWQVFSGEIKPADYNKAWWQLREKYQGVAPPVDRTEADFDPGAKNHVPTNVPYARYFLARLYQFQFYKAMCDASGYKGPLNRCSFYNSKAAGEKLNQMLQAGQSQPWQQTLKQMTGTDHLDAQPMLDYFAPLYAWLKQQNAAAAQQ
;
A
#
# COMPACT_ATOMS: atom_id res chain seq x y z
N MET A 1 -42.98 -14.20 -39.72
CA MET A 1 -43.71 -12.99 -40.19
C MET A 1 -42.75 -11.83 -40.11
N GLN A 2 -42.59 -11.19 -41.22
CA GLN A 2 -41.71 -10.08 -41.52
C GLN A 2 -42.01 -8.84 -40.65
N GLY A 3 -40.99 -8.06 -40.34
CA GLY A 3 -41.20 -6.77 -39.72
C GLY A 3 -39.94 -5.93 -39.66
N ALA A 4 -39.68 -5.29 -40.75
CA ALA A 4 -39.14 -3.91 -40.97
C ALA A 4 -37.97 -3.41 -40.14
N VAL A 5 -36.85 -3.27 -40.85
CA VAL A 5 -35.69 -2.42 -40.56
C VAL A 5 -36.09 -0.94 -40.73
N TYR A 6 -35.89 -0.13 -39.72
CA TYR A 6 -36.05 1.32 -39.79
C TYR A 6 -34.65 1.95 -39.77
N THR A 7 -34.22 2.48 -40.88
CA THR A 7 -33.05 3.39 -41.03
C THR A 7 -33.54 4.85 -40.88
N PRO A 8 -32.98 5.69 -40.02
CA PRO A 8 -33.25 7.13 -40.10
C PRO A 8 -32.26 7.79 -41.09
N GLU A 9 -32.83 8.46 -42.04
CA GLU A 9 -32.15 9.35 -42.98
C GLU A 9 -31.54 10.55 -42.25
N MET A 10 -30.31 10.91 -42.63
CA MET A 10 -29.65 12.16 -42.22
C MET A 10 -30.16 13.35 -43.04
N PRO A 11 -30.47 14.51 -42.43
CA PRO A 11 -30.76 15.72 -43.15
C PRO A 11 -29.48 16.38 -43.70
N PRO A 12 -29.58 17.17 -44.79
CA PRO A 12 -28.44 17.68 -45.53
C PRO A 12 -27.69 18.79 -44.77
N ARG A 13 -26.36 18.70 -44.79
CA ARG A 13 -25.46 19.72 -44.26
C ARG A 13 -25.57 21.02 -45.06
N LEU A 14 -26.01 22.10 -44.37
CA LEU A 14 -25.80 23.46 -44.85
C LEU A 14 -24.33 23.84 -44.66
N LEU A 15 -23.63 24.04 -45.76
CA LEU A 15 -22.31 24.69 -45.81
C LEU A 15 -22.50 26.19 -45.46
N THR A 16 -22.14 26.57 -44.24
CA THR A 16 -21.91 27.98 -43.91
C THR A 16 -20.44 28.29 -44.11
N THR A 17 -20.16 29.08 -45.14
CA THR A 17 -18.84 29.60 -45.46
C THR A 17 -18.47 30.66 -44.37
N ALA A 18 -17.60 30.27 -43.43
CA ALA A 18 -17.02 31.24 -42.51
C ALA A 18 -15.84 31.95 -43.18
N VAL A 19 -16.01 33.24 -43.44
CA VAL A 19 -14.94 34.13 -43.91
C VAL A 19 -14.00 34.35 -42.73
N LEU A 20 -12.80 33.78 -42.78
CA LEU A 20 -11.71 34.08 -41.86
C LEU A 20 -11.13 35.45 -42.21
N VAL A 21 -11.46 36.45 -41.38
CA VAL A 21 -10.75 37.74 -41.36
C VAL A 21 -9.43 37.51 -40.62
N PHE A 22 -8.33 37.48 -41.33
CA PHE A 22 -6.98 37.52 -40.74
C PHE A 22 -6.74 38.93 -40.16
N LEU A 23 -6.93 39.08 -38.86
CA LEU A 23 -6.36 40.19 -38.08
C LEU A 23 -4.87 39.86 -37.87
N CYS A 24 -4.00 40.51 -38.63
CA CYS A 24 -2.57 40.56 -38.31
C CYS A 24 -2.39 41.30 -36.99
N ALA A 25 -2.42 40.59 -35.89
CA ALA A 25 -1.91 41.09 -34.62
C ALA A 25 -0.36 40.98 -34.70
N SER A 26 0.28 42.11 -34.78
CA SER A 26 1.72 42.25 -34.63
C SER A 26 2.10 41.80 -33.19
N SER A 27 2.53 40.56 -33.07
CA SER A 27 3.17 40.06 -31.87
C SER A 27 4.43 40.87 -31.59
N PRO A 28 4.62 41.44 -30.40
CA PRO A 28 5.91 42.02 -30.08
C PRO A 28 6.93 40.87 -30.08
N SER A 29 7.91 40.93 -30.95
CA SER A 29 9.10 40.11 -30.89
C SER A 29 9.80 40.40 -29.56
N PHE A 30 9.60 39.54 -28.59
CA PHE A 30 10.52 39.48 -27.49
C PHE A 30 11.86 38.99 -28.06
N ALA A 31 12.78 39.93 -28.24
CA ALA A 31 14.17 39.62 -28.52
C ALA A 31 14.65 38.70 -27.39
N GLN A 32 14.81 37.41 -27.70
CA GLN A 32 15.57 36.50 -26.86
C GLN A 32 16.98 37.08 -26.75
N SER A 33 17.25 37.71 -25.62
CA SER A 33 18.61 38.09 -25.24
C SER A 33 19.41 36.79 -25.15
N THR A 34 20.28 36.57 -26.11
CA THR A 34 21.31 35.51 -26.09
C THR A 34 22.46 35.91 -25.18
N ALA A 35 22.21 36.56 -24.05
CA ALA A 35 23.18 36.67 -22.98
C ALA A 35 23.33 35.28 -22.37
N ASN A 36 24.55 34.74 -22.43
CA ASN A 36 24.93 33.55 -21.69
C ASN A 36 24.50 33.78 -20.23
N PRO A 37 23.55 33.07 -19.66
CA PRO A 37 23.10 33.36 -18.30
C PRO A 37 24.36 33.21 -17.42
N GLY A 38 24.66 34.22 -16.60
CA GLY A 38 25.73 34.14 -15.62
C GLY A 38 25.51 32.93 -14.67
N PRO A 39 26.43 32.66 -13.75
CA PRO A 39 26.25 31.58 -12.79
C PRO A 39 24.93 31.78 -12.04
N PRO A 40 24.17 30.71 -11.78
CA PRO A 40 22.84 30.81 -11.15
C PRO A 40 22.94 31.42 -9.75
N THR A 41 21.95 32.21 -9.38
CA THR A 41 21.82 32.86 -8.08
C THR A 41 20.77 32.19 -7.20
N VAL A 42 20.76 32.48 -5.90
CA VAL A 42 19.72 32.01 -4.97
C VAL A 42 18.33 32.53 -5.38
N ALA A 43 18.25 33.75 -5.91
CA ALA A 43 16.98 34.30 -6.43
C ALA A 43 16.48 33.53 -7.66
N ASP A 44 17.39 33.08 -8.54
CA ASP A 44 17.02 32.23 -9.69
C ASP A 44 16.50 30.86 -9.22
N ALA A 45 17.15 30.28 -8.19
CA ALA A 45 16.72 29.01 -7.61
C ALA A 45 15.35 29.13 -6.92
N GLN A 46 15.09 30.23 -6.21
CA GLN A 46 13.78 30.49 -5.58
C GLN A 46 12.69 30.66 -6.65
N ALA A 47 12.92 31.48 -7.67
CA ALA A 47 11.96 31.68 -8.76
C ALA A 47 11.68 30.37 -9.54
N PHE A 48 12.70 29.51 -9.68
CA PHE A 48 12.55 28.19 -10.27
C PHE A 48 11.65 27.27 -9.42
N ILE A 49 11.90 27.20 -8.11
CA ILE A 49 11.13 26.34 -7.20
C ILE A 49 9.69 26.84 -7.04
N ASP A 50 9.47 28.15 -6.99
CA ASP A 50 8.12 28.74 -6.94
C ASP A 50 7.31 28.32 -8.17
N ARG A 51 7.90 28.40 -9.37
CA ARG A 51 7.29 27.92 -10.61
C ARG A 51 7.08 26.40 -10.59
N ALA A 52 8.07 25.62 -10.15
CA ALA A 52 7.96 24.17 -10.09
C ALA A 52 6.82 23.72 -9.17
N ASN A 53 6.68 24.33 -7.98
CA ASN A 53 5.58 24.05 -7.06
C ASN A 53 4.21 24.36 -7.71
N ALA A 54 4.10 25.47 -8.44
CA ALA A 54 2.85 25.87 -9.10
C ALA A 54 2.48 24.89 -10.24
N ASP A 55 3.44 24.60 -11.12
CA ASP A 55 3.24 23.70 -12.26
C ASP A 55 2.86 22.28 -11.80
N LEU A 56 3.58 21.76 -10.80
CA LEU A 56 3.34 20.42 -10.28
C LEU A 56 2.00 20.33 -9.54
N LEU A 57 1.60 21.35 -8.78
CA LEU A 57 0.30 21.41 -8.13
C LEU A 57 -0.84 21.38 -9.17
N GLU A 58 -0.74 22.19 -10.23
CA GLU A 58 -1.76 22.25 -11.29
C GLU A 58 -1.89 20.88 -11.99
N LEU A 59 -0.77 20.29 -12.39
CA LEU A 59 -0.76 19.00 -13.09
C LEU A 59 -1.18 17.84 -12.20
N SER A 60 -0.72 17.82 -10.94
CA SER A 60 -1.15 16.80 -9.97
C SER A 60 -2.64 16.87 -9.70
N THR A 61 -3.19 18.07 -9.53
CA THR A 61 -4.64 18.27 -9.36
C THR A 61 -5.43 17.74 -10.55
N ALA A 62 -4.99 18.06 -11.78
CA ALA A 62 -5.66 17.57 -12.99
C ALA A 62 -5.59 16.04 -13.12
N ALA A 63 -4.43 15.44 -12.84
CA ALA A 63 -4.24 13.99 -12.86
C ALA A 63 -5.09 13.30 -11.77
N SER A 64 -5.09 13.81 -10.53
CA SER A 64 -5.89 13.26 -9.43
C SER A 64 -7.39 13.30 -9.69
N HIS A 65 -7.89 14.36 -10.33
CA HIS A 65 -9.29 14.42 -10.76
C HIS A 65 -9.62 13.33 -11.79
N ALA A 66 -8.74 13.12 -12.76
CA ALA A 66 -8.95 12.10 -13.79
C ALA A 66 -8.86 10.68 -13.21
N GLU A 67 -7.89 10.42 -12.33
CA GLU A 67 -7.74 9.14 -11.63
C GLU A 67 -8.97 8.84 -10.75
N TRP A 68 -9.44 9.85 -9.99
CA TRP A 68 -10.67 9.71 -9.21
C TRP A 68 -11.85 9.28 -10.09
N VAL A 69 -12.03 9.93 -11.24
CA VAL A 69 -13.11 9.58 -12.18
C VAL A 69 -12.89 8.18 -12.74
N ALA A 70 -11.67 7.84 -13.17
CA ALA A 70 -11.36 6.52 -13.71
C ALA A 70 -11.59 5.38 -12.71
N GLU A 71 -11.34 5.62 -11.41
CA GLU A 71 -11.55 4.61 -10.38
C GLU A 71 -13.01 4.52 -9.86
N THR A 72 -13.78 5.61 -10.03
CA THR A 72 -15.18 5.68 -9.59
C THR A 72 -16.21 5.57 -10.71
N ASP A 73 -15.76 5.52 -11.97
CA ASP A 73 -16.55 5.31 -13.18
C ASP A 73 -15.63 4.76 -14.28
N ILE A 74 -15.44 3.43 -14.29
CA ILE A 74 -14.46 2.76 -15.14
C ILE A 74 -14.99 2.66 -16.56
N THR A 75 -14.35 3.39 -17.49
CA THR A 75 -14.61 3.35 -18.92
C THR A 75 -13.31 3.52 -19.71
N ASP A 76 -13.29 3.07 -20.98
CA ASP A 76 -12.14 3.28 -21.86
C ASP A 76 -11.76 4.78 -21.97
N ASP A 77 -12.75 5.69 -21.94
CA ASP A 77 -12.53 7.13 -22.06
C ASP A 77 -11.92 7.73 -20.78
N THR A 78 -12.35 7.27 -19.59
CA THR A 78 -11.79 7.73 -18.32
C THR A 78 -10.36 7.25 -18.12
N GLU A 79 -10.08 5.99 -18.47
CA GLU A 79 -8.72 5.42 -18.47
C GLU A 79 -7.80 6.16 -19.45
N ALA A 80 -8.26 6.42 -20.68
CA ALA A 80 -7.49 7.16 -21.70
C ALA A 80 -7.19 8.60 -21.26
N THR A 81 -8.16 9.28 -20.64
CA THR A 81 -7.98 10.65 -20.13
C THR A 81 -6.93 10.67 -19.01
N THR A 82 -7.01 9.74 -18.07
CA THR A 82 -6.03 9.59 -17.00
C THR A 82 -4.63 9.34 -17.53
N ALA A 83 -4.49 8.45 -18.52
CA ALA A 83 -3.19 8.16 -19.14
C ALA A 83 -2.53 9.41 -19.73
N VAL A 84 -3.30 10.26 -20.44
CA VAL A 84 -2.80 11.51 -21.03
C VAL A 84 -2.33 12.50 -19.97
N LEU A 85 -3.10 12.69 -18.89
CA LEU A 85 -2.76 13.64 -17.82
C LEU A 85 -1.55 13.18 -17.01
N ASN A 86 -1.45 11.88 -16.75
CA ASN A 86 -0.29 11.29 -16.08
C ASN A 86 0.99 11.41 -16.94
N GLU A 87 0.89 11.24 -18.26
CA GLU A 87 2.01 11.48 -19.19
C GLU A 87 2.48 12.95 -19.15
N GLN A 88 1.54 13.91 -19.14
CA GLN A 88 1.86 15.34 -19.04
C GLN A 88 2.56 15.67 -17.73
N ALA A 89 2.05 15.19 -16.61
CA ALA A 89 2.64 15.40 -15.28
C ALA A 89 4.07 14.79 -15.21
N THR A 90 4.24 13.57 -15.71
CA THR A 90 5.54 12.88 -15.77
C THR A 90 6.54 13.64 -16.63
N SER A 91 6.16 14.03 -17.84
CA SER A 91 7.00 14.78 -18.77
C SER A 91 7.44 16.12 -18.18
N ARG A 92 6.54 16.83 -17.50
CA ARG A 92 6.87 18.09 -16.85
C ARG A 92 7.81 17.90 -15.67
N THR A 93 7.59 16.87 -14.84
CA THR A 93 8.47 16.52 -13.72
C THR A 93 9.90 16.25 -14.22
N LEU A 94 10.06 15.47 -15.28
CA LEU A 94 11.37 15.19 -15.87
C LEU A 94 12.06 16.47 -16.38
N ALA A 95 11.32 17.36 -17.03
CA ALA A 95 11.85 18.64 -17.52
C ALA A 95 12.30 19.54 -16.37
N LEU A 96 11.50 19.65 -15.29
CA LEU A 96 11.84 20.41 -14.10
C LEU A 96 13.04 19.80 -13.37
N THR A 97 13.10 18.48 -13.26
CA THR A 97 14.26 17.78 -12.69
C THR A 97 15.53 18.07 -13.48
N ALA A 98 15.50 18.01 -14.81
CA ALA A 98 16.66 18.33 -15.64
C ALA A 98 17.10 19.81 -15.48
N GLU A 99 16.15 20.75 -15.38
CA GLU A 99 16.45 22.17 -15.14
C GLU A 99 17.05 22.39 -13.74
N SER A 100 16.64 21.64 -12.73
CA SER A 100 17.08 21.80 -11.33
C SER A 100 18.57 21.58 -11.12
N HIS A 101 19.21 20.73 -11.94
CA HIS A 101 20.64 20.40 -11.82
C HIS A 101 21.58 21.60 -12.01
N ARG A 102 21.10 22.69 -12.63
CA ARG A 102 21.89 23.92 -12.73
C ARG A 102 22.19 24.56 -11.36
N PHE A 103 21.47 24.14 -10.30
CA PHE A 103 21.62 24.66 -8.94
C PHE A 103 22.40 23.73 -8.00
N ASP A 104 22.87 22.55 -8.44
CA ASP A 104 23.48 21.53 -7.59
C ASP A 104 24.66 22.05 -6.76
N ASN A 105 25.46 22.98 -7.33
CA ASN A 105 26.63 23.55 -6.67
C ASN A 105 26.36 24.92 -6.05
N LEU A 106 25.11 25.37 -6.01
CA LEU A 106 24.77 26.68 -5.45
C LEU A 106 24.57 26.57 -3.93
N ALA A 107 25.31 27.43 -3.18
CA ALA A 107 25.02 27.58 -1.74
C ALA A 107 23.70 28.33 -1.56
N MET A 108 22.73 27.70 -0.89
CA MET A 108 21.37 28.21 -0.71
C MET A 108 20.79 27.82 0.66
N PRO A 109 19.66 28.45 1.10
CA PRO A 109 18.95 28.04 2.30
C PRO A 109 18.55 26.57 2.29
N ALA A 110 18.48 25.96 3.47
CA ALA A 110 18.27 24.52 3.62
C ALA A 110 16.91 24.05 3.07
N ASP A 111 15.86 24.83 3.24
CA ASP A 111 14.51 24.55 2.74
C ASP A 111 14.44 24.58 1.20
N LEU A 112 15.10 25.54 0.57
CA LEU A 112 15.21 25.62 -0.88
C LEU A 112 16.02 24.46 -1.45
N LYS A 113 17.16 24.13 -0.81
CA LYS A 113 17.97 22.97 -1.18
C LYS A 113 17.17 21.66 -1.07
N ARG A 114 16.37 21.55 -0.01
CA ARG A 114 15.54 20.35 0.21
C ARG A 114 14.47 20.20 -0.87
N GLN A 115 13.79 21.27 -1.27
CA GLN A 115 12.80 21.21 -2.35
C GLN A 115 13.43 20.77 -3.69
N ILE A 116 14.62 21.29 -4.01
CA ILE A 116 15.36 20.85 -5.21
C ILE A 116 15.71 19.37 -5.11
N MET A 117 16.22 18.90 -3.98
CA MET A 117 16.55 17.49 -3.76
C MET A 117 15.30 16.60 -3.90
N LEU A 118 14.18 16.98 -3.29
CA LEU A 118 12.92 16.21 -3.40
C LEU A 118 12.43 16.10 -4.85
N LEU A 119 12.50 17.21 -5.61
CA LEU A 119 12.17 17.20 -7.04
C LEU A 119 13.07 16.23 -7.83
N GLN A 120 14.35 16.15 -7.50
CA GLN A 120 15.31 15.28 -8.19
C GLN A 120 15.09 13.79 -7.87
N VAL A 121 14.80 13.45 -6.61
CA VAL A 121 14.62 12.04 -6.19
C VAL A 121 13.24 11.46 -6.55
N THR A 122 12.25 12.30 -6.86
CA THR A 122 10.92 11.86 -7.32
C THR A 122 10.86 11.59 -8.82
N ALA A 123 11.88 11.97 -9.58
CA ALA A 123 11.92 11.74 -11.01
C ALA A 123 11.91 10.23 -11.33
N PRO A 124 11.07 9.78 -12.28
CA PRO A 124 11.05 8.39 -12.69
C PRO A 124 12.36 7.98 -13.39
N ALA A 125 12.81 6.76 -13.17
CA ALA A 125 13.97 6.18 -13.86
C ALA A 125 13.62 5.86 -15.32
N ALA A 126 13.63 6.89 -16.18
CA ALA A 126 13.22 6.79 -17.59
C ALA A 126 14.33 7.33 -18.51
N PRO A 127 14.69 6.61 -19.61
CA PRO A 127 15.67 7.07 -20.57
C PRO A 127 15.25 8.36 -21.26
N LYS A 128 16.21 9.24 -21.57
CA LYS A 128 15.97 10.47 -22.33
C LYS A 128 15.77 10.20 -23.83
N ASP A 129 16.31 9.10 -24.34
CA ASP A 129 16.10 8.70 -25.75
C ASP A 129 14.62 8.31 -25.95
N PRO A 130 13.88 8.98 -26.87
CA PRO A 130 12.44 8.72 -27.06
C PRO A 130 12.12 7.29 -27.47
N LYS A 131 13.04 6.60 -28.18
CA LYS A 131 12.81 5.20 -28.58
C LYS A 131 12.94 4.26 -27.40
N LEU A 132 13.95 4.47 -26.55
CA LEU A 132 14.14 3.67 -25.34
C LEU A 132 13.04 3.94 -24.30
N LEU A 133 12.57 5.19 -24.22
CA LEU A 133 11.43 5.56 -23.38
C LEU A 133 10.15 4.85 -23.84
N ALA A 134 9.87 4.86 -25.16
CA ALA A 134 8.73 4.15 -25.72
C ALA A 134 8.81 2.64 -25.46
N GLU A 135 9.99 2.03 -25.66
CA GLU A 135 10.23 0.61 -25.36
C GLU A 135 10.00 0.31 -23.86
N GLN A 136 10.48 1.16 -22.95
CA GLN A 136 10.26 1.00 -21.51
C GLN A 136 8.78 1.06 -21.17
N SER A 137 8.05 2.02 -21.71
CA SER A 137 6.61 2.20 -21.49
C SER A 137 5.81 1.00 -22.01
N GLU A 138 6.17 0.48 -23.20
CA GLU A 138 5.55 -0.72 -23.75
C GLU A 138 5.80 -1.95 -22.87
N LEU A 139 7.04 -2.15 -22.41
CA LEU A 139 7.39 -3.27 -21.52
C LEU A 139 6.66 -3.16 -20.18
N ALA A 140 6.55 -1.97 -19.60
CA ALA A 140 5.81 -1.73 -18.36
C ALA A 140 4.32 -2.12 -18.53
N ALA A 141 3.68 -1.67 -19.62
CA ALA A 141 2.31 -2.02 -19.93
C ALA A 141 2.14 -3.53 -20.17
N GLN A 142 3.08 -4.16 -20.90
CA GLN A 142 3.05 -5.60 -21.15
C GLN A 142 3.19 -6.40 -19.83
N LEU A 143 4.13 -6.06 -18.98
CA LEU A 143 4.36 -6.75 -17.69
C LEU A 143 3.14 -6.62 -16.77
N THR A 144 2.58 -5.41 -16.65
CA THR A 144 1.35 -5.15 -15.89
C THR A 144 0.17 -5.94 -16.46
N GLY A 145 0.00 -5.91 -17.79
CA GLY A 145 -1.06 -6.64 -18.48
C GLY A 145 -0.93 -8.16 -18.37
N MET A 146 0.30 -8.70 -18.42
CA MET A 146 0.55 -10.14 -18.21
C MET A 146 0.17 -10.58 -16.81
N TYR A 147 0.46 -9.78 -15.78
CA TYR A 147 0.04 -10.05 -14.42
C TYR A 147 -1.49 -9.95 -14.27
N GLY A 148 -2.09 -8.85 -14.71
CA GLY A 148 -3.54 -8.61 -14.57
C GLY A 148 -4.41 -9.61 -15.31
N LYS A 149 -3.94 -10.11 -16.47
CA LYS A 149 -4.62 -11.16 -17.25
C LYS A 149 -4.23 -12.58 -16.82
N GLY A 150 -3.31 -12.70 -15.86
CA GLY A 150 -2.80 -14.00 -15.37
C GLY A 150 -3.94 -14.89 -14.86
N LYS A 151 -3.95 -16.15 -15.32
CA LYS A 151 -4.91 -17.17 -14.89
C LYS A 151 -4.24 -18.53 -14.80
N PHE A 152 -4.68 -19.31 -13.86
CA PHE A 152 -4.39 -20.73 -13.81
C PHE A 152 -5.59 -21.52 -14.36
N CYS A 153 -5.36 -22.32 -15.38
CA CYS A 153 -6.38 -23.17 -16.02
C CYS A 153 -6.06 -24.64 -15.71
N PRO A 154 -6.74 -25.27 -14.74
CA PRO A 154 -6.51 -26.65 -14.38
C PRO A 154 -6.67 -27.57 -15.61
N GLY A 155 -5.68 -28.46 -15.85
CA GLY A 155 -5.69 -29.37 -17.00
C GLY A 155 -5.10 -28.80 -18.29
N THR A 156 -4.74 -27.52 -18.33
CA THR A 156 -4.00 -26.91 -19.45
C THR A 156 -2.51 -26.95 -19.14
N PRO A 157 -1.65 -27.52 -20.00
CA PRO A 157 -0.20 -27.46 -19.83
C PRO A 157 0.30 -25.99 -19.84
N SER A 158 1.34 -25.72 -19.05
CA SER A 158 1.95 -24.39 -19.00
C SER A 158 2.41 -23.93 -20.39
N GLY A 159 2.08 -22.68 -20.77
CA GLY A 159 2.43 -22.10 -22.07
C GLY A 159 1.51 -22.48 -23.22
N GLN A 160 0.40 -23.17 -22.97
CA GLN A 160 -0.63 -23.47 -23.96
C GLN A 160 -1.90 -22.63 -23.67
N ASP A 161 -2.61 -22.26 -24.72
CA ASP A 161 -3.91 -21.61 -24.59
C ASP A 161 -4.94 -22.60 -24.04
N PRO A 162 -5.77 -22.17 -23.08
CA PRO A 162 -6.82 -23.00 -22.55
C PRO A 162 -7.89 -23.32 -23.60
N ALA A 163 -8.48 -24.49 -23.52
CA ALA A 163 -9.61 -24.84 -24.39
C ALA A 163 -10.74 -23.82 -24.20
N PRO A 164 -11.53 -23.51 -25.27
CA PRO A 164 -12.69 -22.66 -25.15
C PRO A 164 -13.65 -23.17 -24.06
N GLY A 165 -13.96 -22.29 -23.08
CA GLY A 165 -14.81 -22.64 -21.95
C GLY A 165 -14.08 -23.33 -20.78
N ALA A 166 -12.75 -23.38 -20.76
CA ALA A 166 -11.98 -23.87 -19.61
C ALA A 166 -12.24 -22.99 -18.38
N ASP A 167 -12.42 -23.63 -17.24
CA ASP A 167 -12.64 -22.97 -15.95
C ASP A 167 -11.30 -22.48 -15.37
N CYS A 168 -10.88 -21.29 -15.81
CA CYS A 168 -9.62 -20.68 -15.44
C CYS A 168 -9.79 -19.77 -14.23
N LEU A 169 -8.91 -19.91 -13.25
CA LEU A 169 -8.93 -19.17 -11.99
C LEU A 169 -7.97 -17.97 -12.03
N GLY A 170 -8.46 -16.79 -11.73
CA GLY A 170 -7.66 -15.61 -11.42
C GLY A 170 -7.15 -15.62 -9.97
N ILE A 171 -6.28 -14.65 -9.63
CA ILE A 171 -5.64 -14.59 -8.31
C ILE A 171 -6.64 -14.50 -7.15
N ASP A 172 -7.75 -13.78 -7.30
CA ASP A 172 -8.74 -13.60 -6.23
C ASP A 172 -9.47 -14.92 -5.92
N ALA A 173 -9.88 -15.65 -6.96
CA ALA A 173 -10.48 -16.97 -6.79
C ALA A 173 -9.50 -17.97 -6.16
N ILE A 174 -8.24 -17.97 -6.63
CA ILE A 174 -7.19 -18.82 -6.07
C ILE A 174 -6.91 -18.45 -4.61
N SER A 175 -6.79 -17.16 -4.28
CA SER A 175 -6.56 -16.68 -2.91
C SER A 175 -7.71 -17.08 -1.98
N THR A 176 -8.95 -16.98 -2.45
CA THR A 176 -10.13 -17.42 -1.70
C THR A 176 -10.08 -18.93 -1.40
N ILE A 177 -9.70 -19.75 -2.38
CA ILE A 177 -9.56 -21.20 -2.17
C ILE A 177 -8.40 -21.47 -1.19
N MET A 178 -7.23 -20.88 -1.40
CA MET A 178 -6.05 -21.09 -0.56
C MET A 178 -6.27 -20.67 0.90
N SER A 179 -7.06 -19.63 1.14
CA SER A 179 -7.39 -19.19 2.50
C SER A 179 -8.18 -20.22 3.30
N ARG A 180 -8.96 -21.05 2.62
CA ARG A 180 -9.90 -22.01 3.22
C ARG A 180 -9.50 -23.47 3.08
N SER A 181 -8.82 -23.81 1.98
CA SER A 181 -8.40 -25.18 1.72
C SER A 181 -7.41 -25.67 2.77
N ARG A 182 -7.52 -26.96 3.09
CA ARG A 182 -6.60 -27.68 3.99
C ARG A 182 -6.06 -28.95 3.32
N ASP A 183 -6.22 -29.05 2.00
CA ASP A 183 -5.66 -30.11 1.18
C ASP A 183 -4.28 -29.71 0.61
N PRO A 184 -3.17 -30.35 1.04
CA PRO A 184 -1.84 -29.99 0.59
C PRO A 184 -1.62 -30.15 -0.92
N GLU A 185 -2.30 -31.11 -1.57
CA GLU A 185 -2.17 -31.35 -3.01
C GLU A 185 -2.88 -30.25 -3.81
N GLU A 186 -4.09 -29.87 -3.38
CA GLU A 186 -4.81 -28.74 -3.97
C GLU A 186 -4.02 -27.43 -3.81
N LEU A 187 -3.54 -27.15 -2.59
CA LEU A 187 -2.71 -25.96 -2.31
C LEU A 187 -1.44 -25.93 -3.17
N THR A 188 -0.77 -27.07 -3.34
CA THR A 188 0.42 -27.18 -4.21
C THR A 188 0.05 -26.89 -5.67
N ARG A 189 -1.02 -27.49 -6.18
CA ARG A 189 -1.47 -27.29 -7.55
C ARG A 189 -1.82 -25.84 -7.84
N LEU A 190 -2.56 -25.18 -6.94
CA LEU A 190 -2.92 -23.75 -7.07
C LEU A 190 -1.68 -22.85 -7.02
N TRP A 191 -0.77 -23.13 -6.10
CA TRP A 191 0.46 -22.37 -5.93
C TRP A 191 1.35 -22.46 -7.21
N VAL A 192 1.61 -23.66 -7.70
CA VAL A 192 2.39 -23.88 -8.92
C VAL A 192 1.70 -23.25 -10.13
N GLY A 193 0.37 -23.43 -10.23
CA GLY A 193 -0.43 -22.88 -11.30
C GLY A 193 -0.36 -21.37 -11.40
N TRP A 194 -0.46 -20.65 -10.29
CA TRP A 194 -0.31 -19.20 -10.30
C TRP A 194 1.13 -18.76 -10.60
N HIS A 195 2.13 -19.38 -9.97
CA HIS A 195 3.53 -18.99 -10.19
C HIS A 195 4.01 -19.20 -11.63
N SER A 196 3.33 -20.05 -12.40
CA SER A 196 3.67 -20.25 -13.83
C SER A 196 3.45 -19.02 -14.70
N ILE A 197 2.62 -18.04 -14.27
CA ILE A 197 2.42 -16.78 -15.01
C ILE A 197 3.70 -15.92 -15.09
N GLY A 198 4.63 -16.11 -14.16
CA GLY A 198 5.88 -15.35 -14.11
C GLY A 198 6.86 -15.72 -15.22
N ALA A 199 6.95 -17.00 -15.58
CA ALA A 199 7.97 -17.48 -16.53
C ALA A 199 8.05 -16.66 -17.84
N PRO A 200 6.96 -16.35 -18.54
CA PRO A 200 6.99 -15.54 -19.78
C PRO A 200 7.33 -14.07 -19.55
N MET A 201 7.32 -13.57 -18.30
CA MET A 201 7.68 -12.18 -17.98
C MET A 201 9.19 -11.96 -17.87
N ARG A 202 9.98 -13.01 -17.64
CA ARG A 202 11.38 -12.94 -17.22
C ARG A 202 12.27 -12.12 -18.15
N GLU A 203 12.25 -12.39 -19.45
CA GLU A 203 13.08 -11.67 -20.43
C GLU A 203 12.65 -10.21 -20.56
N LYS A 204 11.34 -9.97 -20.59
CA LYS A 204 10.77 -8.63 -20.61
C LYS A 204 11.16 -7.82 -19.36
N TYR A 205 11.10 -8.45 -18.19
CA TYR A 205 11.53 -7.85 -16.94
C TYR A 205 13.01 -7.50 -16.95
N ALA A 206 13.88 -8.41 -17.41
CA ALA A 206 15.31 -8.13 -17.52
C ALA A 206 15.58 -6.92 -18.42
N ARG A 207 14.92 -6.84 -19.59
CA ARG A 207 15.05 -5.70 -20.50
C ARG A 207 14.50 -4.41 -19.90
N PHE A 208 13.38 -4.47 -19.21
CA PHE A 208 12.79 -3.34 -18.50
C PHE A 208 13.75 -2.76 -17.45
N ILE A 209 14.42 -3.63 -16.66
CA ILE A 209 15.45 -3.22 -15.68
C ILE A 209 16.65 -2.52 -16.35
N GLU A 210 17.13 -3.02 -17.51
CA GLU A 210 18.19 -2.37 -18.25
C GLU A 210 17.82 -0.92 -18.64
N LEU A 211 16.60 -0.72 -19.14
CA LEU A 211 16.09 0.59 -19.54
C LEU A 211 15.94 1.53 -18.35
N GLN A 212 15.39 1.05 -17.25
CA GLN A 212 15.32 1.83 -16.01
C GLN A 212 16.71 2.25 -15.52
N ASN A 213 17.68 1.36 -15.56
CA ASN A 213 19.05 1.68 -15.16
C ASN A 213 19.73 2.69 -16.10
N ILE A 214 19.34 2.74 -17.39
CA ILE A 214 19.75 3.83 -18.29
C ILE A 214 19.21 5.16 -17.77
N GLY A 215 17.91 5.25 -17.50
CA GLY A 215 17.29 6.44 -16.94
C GLY A 215 17.87 6.87 -15.61
N ALA A 216 18.08 5.95 -14.69
CA ALA A 216 18.71 6.24 -13.39
C ALA A 216 20.12 6.83 -13.55
N ARG A 217 20.94 6.29 -14.48
CA ARG A 217 22.27 6.82 -14.77
C ARG A 217 22.22 8.21 -15.38
N GLU A 218 21.25 8.50 -16.22
CA GLU A 218 21.03 9.84 -16.79
C GLU A 218 20.59 10.87 -15.74
N LEU A 219 20.06 10.41 -14.60
CA LEU A 219 19.75 11.20 -13.41
C LEU A 219 20.92 11.30 -12.41
N GLY A 220 22.07 10.64 -12.69
CA GLY A 220 23.27 10.70 -11.86
C GLY A 220 23.42 9.58 -10.82
N TYR A 221 22.57 8.55 -10.85
CA TYR A 221 22.62 7.37 -9.98
C TYR A 221 23.29 6.18 -10.68
N HIS A 222 23.83 5.23 -9.94
CA HIS A 222 24.43 4.03 -10.54
C HIS A 222 23.38 3.09 -11.14
N ASP A 223 22.26 2.96 -10.45
CA ASP A 223 21.14 2.11 -10.83
C ASP A 223 19.83 2.61 -10.23
N THR A 224 18.71 2.00 -10.62
CA THR A 224 17.36 2.32 -10.14
C THR A 224 17.20 2.05 -8.64
N GLY A 225 17.88 1.03 -8.10
CA GLY A 225 17.84 0.73 -6.67
C GLY A 225 18.53 1.80 -5.83
N GLU A 226 19.56 2.45 -6.35
CA GLU A 226 20.19 3.63 -5.71
C GLU A 226 19.22 4.82 -5.72
N LEU A 227 18.62 5.13 -6.86
CA LEU A 227 17.61 6.19 -6.98
C LEU A 227 16.46 6.00 -5.99
N TRP A 228 15.90 4.80 -5.90
CA TRP A 228 14.80 4.52 -4.96
C TRP A 228 15.20 4.76 -3.50
N ARG A 229 16.43 4.40 -3.12
CA ARG A 229 16.92 4.59 -1.74
C ARG A 229 17.37 6.02 -1.44
N ALA A 230 17.67 6.81 -2.46
CA ALA A 230 18.08 8.22 -2.29
C ALA A 230 16.96 9.09 -1.68
N GLY A 231 15.70 8.72 -1.90
CA GLY A 231 14.53 9.42 -1.35
C GLY A 231 14.39 9.33 0.18
N TYR A 232 15.18 8.50 0.86
CA TYR A 232 15.09 8.30 2.31
C TYR A 232 16.07 9.16 3.14
N ASP A 233 16.57 10.26 2.61
CA ASP A 233 17.54 11.15 3.32
C ASP A 233 18.76 10.40 3.88
N MET A 234 19.18 9.33 3.21
CA MET A 234 20.30 8.46 3.57
C MET A 234 21.04 8.01 2.33
N THR A 235 22.30 7.59 2.49
CA THR A 235 22.95 6.83 1.42
C THR A 235 22.30 5.45 1.27
N PRO A 236 22.32 4.85 0.07
CA PRO A 236 21.77 3.51 -0.16
C PRO A 236 22.31 2.45 0.80
N ALA A 237 23.59 2.55 1.17
CA ALA A 237 24.22 1.65 2.13
C ALA A 237 23.69 1.84 3.56
N GLN A 238 23.53 3.10 3.99
CA GLN A 238 22.94 3.42 5.31
C GLN A 238 21.50 2.92 5.39
N PHE A 239 20.69 3.18 4.36
CA PHE A 239 19.30 2.72 4.34
C PHE A 239 19.20 1.19 4.40
N SER A 240 20.04 0.48 3.63
CA SER A 240 20.08 -0.99 3.67
C SER A 240 20.52 -1.53 5.04
N ALA A 241 21.48 -0.86 5.69
CA ALA A 241 21.94 -1.22 7.04
C ALA A 241 20.87 -0.96 8.11
N GLU A 242 20.11 0.14 7.97
CA GLU A 242 18.99 0.49 8.86
C GLU A 242 17.91 -0.57 8.84
N MET A 243 17.47 -1.00 7.66
CA MET A 243 16.49 -2.06 7.53
C MET A 243 16.99 -3.41 8.05
N GLU A 244 18.26 -3.74 7.79
CA GLU A 244 18.87 -4.98 8.30
C GLU A 244 18.99 -4.97 9.83
N HIS A 245 19.34 -3.84 10.42
CA HIS A 245 19.43 -3.68 11.87
C HIS A 245 18.06 -3.89 12.54
N ALA A 246 17.03 -3.23 12.01
CA ALA A 246 15.66 -3.39 12.52
C ALA A 246 15.17 -4.85 12.38
N TRP A 247 15.51 -5.53 11.29
CA TRP A 247 15.22 -6.95 11.13
C TRP A 247 15.92 -7.81 12.20
N GLN A 248 17.22 -7.57 12.44
CA GLN A 248 17.98 -8.32 13.45
C GLN A 248 17.41 -8.18 14.85
N GLN A 249 16.82 -7.03 15.20
CA GLN A 249 16.11 -6.86 16.46
C GLN A 249 14.85 -7.75 16.55
N LEU A 250 14.12 -7.93 15.44
CA LEU A 250 12.86 -8.68 15.39
C LEU A 250 13.01 -10.17 15.10
N GLU A 251 14.10 -10.55 14.46
CA GLU A 251 14.33 -11.94 14.04
C GLU A 251 14.09 -12.96 15.17
N PRO A 252 14.50 -12.73 16.44
CA PRO A 252 14.22 -13.67 17.54
C PRO A 252 12.74 -13.94 17.75
N LEU A 253 11.87 -12.91 17.72
CA LEU A 253 10.42 -13.09 17.81
C LEU A 253 9.88 -13.85 16.59
N TYR A 254 10.33 -13.48 15.38
CA TYR A 254 9.92 -14.16 14.16
C TYR A 254 10.30 -15.65 14.18
N ARG A 255 11.51 -16.00 14.62
CA ARG A 255 11.98 -17.38 14.70
C ARG A 255 11.16 -18.22 15.67
N GLU A 256 10.75 -17.65 16.80
CA GLU A 256 9.83 -18.34 17.72
C GLU A 256 8.45 -18.57 17.09
N LEU A 257 7.90 -17.55 16.38
CA LEU A 257 6.65 -17.69 15.67
C LEU A 257 6.75 -18.76 14.56
N HIS A 258 7.81 -18.72 13.75
CA HIS A 258 8.08 -19.67 12.67
C HIS A 258 8.18 -21.12 13.23
N THR A 259 8.94 -21.33 14.30
CA THR A 259 9.12 -22.64 14.94
C THR A 259 7.78 -23.19 15.41
N TYR A 260 6.99 -22.37 16.11
CA TYR A 260 5.66 -22.75 16.56
C TYR A 260 4.72 -23.11 15.41
N VAL A 261 4.64 -22.24 14.39
CA VAL A 261 3.79 -22.47 13.20
C VAL A 261 4.20 -23.74 12.47
N ARG A 262 5.52 -23.94 12.26
CA ARG A 262 6.04 -25.16 11.63
C ARG A 262 5.62 -26.41 12.38
N ALA A 263 5.75 -26.45 13.70
CA ALA A 263 5.34 -27.58 14.53
C ALA A 263 3.84 -27.88 14.37
N ARG A 264 3.00 -26.85 14.35
CA ARG A 264 1.54 -26.99 14.17
C ARG A 264 1.19 -27.51 12.76
N LEU A 265 1.90 -27.04 11.73
CA LEU A 265 1.70 -27.51 10.35
C LEU A 265 2.16 -28.96 10.19
N ILE A 266 3.27 -29.38 10.81
CA ILE A 266 3.70 -30.79 10.83
C ILE A 266 2.66 -31.67 11.53
N ALA A 267 2.13 -31.24 12.66
CA ALA A 267 1.06 -31.96 13.38
C ALA A 267 -0.21 -32.10 12.51
N LYS A 268 -0.52 -31.12 11.66
CA LYS A 268 -1.69 -31.13 10.75
C LYS A 268 -1.44 -31.96 9.49
N TYR A 269 -0.29 -31.78 8.83
CA TYR A 269 -0.04 -32.26 7.47
C TYR A 269 1.01 -33.38 7.39
N GLY A 270 1.67 -33.72 8.50
CA GLY A 270 2.71 -34.75 8.55
C GLY A 270 3.84 -34.48 7.55
N LYS A 271 4.17 -35.47 6.75
CA LYS A 271 5.27 -35.41 5.77
C LYS A 271 5.17 -34.28 4.75
N ALA A 272 3.96 -33.78 4.45
CA ALA A 272 3.79 -32.66 3.52
C ALA A 272 4.34 -31.34 4.08
N ALA A 273 4.44 -31.22 5.40
CA ALA A 273 5.01 -30.05 6.09
C ALA A 273 6.41 -30.31 6.68
N ASP A 274 6.79 -31.58 6.88
CA ASP A 274 8.04 -31.94 7.55
C ASP A 274 9.22 -32.04 6.58
N ARG A 275 9.83 -30.88 6.32
CA ARG A 275 11.03 -30.75 5.48
C ARG A 275 12.30 -30.92 6.33
N PRO A 276 13.31 -31.67 5.83
CA PRO A 276 14.57 -31.91 6.55
C PRO A 276 15.42 -30.62 6.71
N ASP A 277 15.23 -29.63 5.84
CA ASP A 277 15.91 -28.32 5.89
C ASP A 277 15.30 -27.36 6.92
N GLY A 278 14.23 -27.76 7.60
CA GLY A 278 13.55 -26.91 8.59
C GLY A 278 12.67 -25.80 8.03
N MET A 279 12.58 -25.69 6.71
CA MET A 279 11.74 -24.68 6.04
C MET A 279 10.26 -25.05 6.08
N ILE A 280 9.39 -24.04 6.01
CA ILE A 280 7.94 -24.25 5.82
C ILE A 280 7.62 -24.23 4.32
N PRO A 281 6.90 -25.23 3.78
CA PRO A 281 6.41 -25.17 2.41
C PRO A 281 5.45 -24.00 2.21
N ALA A 282 5.74 -23.12 1.25
CA ALA A 282 5.06 -21.84 1.05
C ALA A 282 3.53 -21.94 0.92
N GLN A 283 3.05 -22.96 0.18
CA GLN A 283 1.61 -23.15 -0.08
C GLN A 283 0.78 -23.47 1.17
N LEU A 284 1.43 -23.95 2.26
CA LEU A 284 0.74 -24.33 3.48
C LEU A 284 0.42 -23.14 4.41
N LEU A 285 0.88 -21.95 4.07
CA LEU A 285 0.73 -20.74 4.89
C LEU A 285 -0.54 -19.92 4.58
N GLY A 286 -1.44 -20.45 3.74
CA GLY A 286 -2.77 -19.88 3.50
C GLY A 286 -2.79 -18.58 2.67
N ASN A 287 -1.65 -18.19 2.11
CA ASN A 287 -1.48 -17.01 1.26
C ASN A 287 -0.57 -17.36 0.09
N MET A 288 -0.91 -16.91 -1.14
CA MET A 288 -0.19 -17.26 -2.37
C MET A 288 1.31 -17.00 -2.27
N TRP A 289 1.70 -15.90 -1.65
CA TRP A 289 3.10 -15.48 -1.51
C TRP A 289 3.71 -15.84 -0.15
N ALA A 290 2.93 -16.48 0.74
CA ALA A 290 3.33 -16.76 2.13
C ALA A 290 3.82 -15.50 2.88
N GLN A 291 3.30 -14.32 2.52
CA GLN A 291 3.69 -13.05 3.11
C GLN A 291 2.98 -12.78 4.44
N GLU A 292 1.77 -13.27 4.59
CA GLU A 292 0.91 -13.20 5.78
C GLU A 292 0.32 -14.57 6.05
N TRP A 293 0.17 -14.94 7.32
CA TRP A 293 -0.23 -16.28 7.74
C TRP A 293 -1.56 -16.32 8.49
N GLY A 294 -2.32 -15.23 8.49
CA GLY A 294 -3.59 -15.11 9.22
C GLY A 294 -4.63 -16.19 8.86
N ASN A 295 -4.64 -16.61 7.59
CA ASN A 295 -5.58 -17.61 7.08
C ASN A 295 -5.41 -19.03 7.66
N ILE A 296 -4.29 -19.33 8.33
CA ILE A 296 -4.06 -20.62 9.00
C ILE A 296 -4.26 -20.55 10.51
N TYR A 297 -4.89 -19.49 11.03
CA TYR A 297 -5.08 -19.32 12.46
C TYR A 297 -5.79 -20.52 13.11
N ASP A 298 -6.75 -21.12 12.44
CA ASP A 298 -7.45 -22.34 12.91
C ASP A 298 -6.51 -23.53 13.17
N ILE A 299 -5.41 -23.64 12.43
CA ILE A 299 -4.39 -24.69 12.60
C ILE A 299 -3.46 -24.36 13.78
N VAL A 300 -3.10 -23.08 13.92
CA VAL A 300 -2.08 -22.64 14.88
C VAL A 300 -2.66 -22.05 16.18
N ALA A 301 -3.97 -21.92 16.29
CA ALA A 301 -4.63 -21.42 17.49
C ALA A 301 -4.17 -22.21 18.75
N PRO A 302 -4.03 -21.54 19.92
CA PRO A 302 -3.72 -22.23 21.15
C PRO A 302 -4.74 -23.32 21.45
N THR A 303 -4.25 -24.51 21.85
CA THR A 303 -5.09 -25.66 22.22
C THR A 303 -5.35 -25.75 23.71
N ASP A 304 -4.65 -24.94 24.51
CA ASP A 304 -4.89 -24.86 25.97
C ASP A 304 -6.34 -24.42 26.21
N PRO A 305 -7.13 -25.18 26.99
CA PRO A 305 -8.52 -24.81 27.31
C PRO A 305 -8.67 -23.44 27.95
N GLN A 306 -7.67 -22.97 28.70
CA GLN A 306 -7.69 -21.66 29.33
C GLN A 306 -7.54 -20.52 28.30
N LEU A 307 -6.87 -20.76 27.18
CA LEU A 307 -6.68 -19.79 26.11
C LEU A 307 -7.73 -19.93 24.99
N SER A 308 -8.11 -21.15 24.64
CA SER A 308 -9.05 -21.43 23.55
C SER A 308 -10.50 -21.06 23.85
N GLN A 309 -10.85 -20.85 25.14
CA GLN A 309 -12.20 -20.41 25.53
C GLN A 309 -12.52 -18.97 25.11
N PHE A 310 -11.49 -18.13 24.89
CA PHE A 310 -11.71 -16.75 24.48
C PHE A 310 -12.05 -16.67 23.00
N LYS A 311 -13.31 -16.33 22.74
CA LYS A 311 -13.77 -16.05 21.40
C LYS A 311 -13.55 -14.56 21.11
N PRO A 312 -13.13 -14.21 19.88
CA PRO A 312 -13.16 -12.83 19.45
C PRO A 312 -14.56 -12.24 19.63
N LEU A 313 -14.61 -10.94 19.92
CA LEU A 313 -15.86 -10.19 19.91
C LEU A 313 -16.51 -10.30 18.50
N ASP A 314 -17.79 -10.55 18.44
CA ASP A 314 -18.56 -10.39 17.22
C ASP A 314 -18.82 -8.89 17.00
N LEU A 315 -17.80 -8.22 16.52
CA LEU A 315 -17.84 -6.78 16.28
C LEU A 315 -18.84 -6.43 15.17
N GLU A 316 -19.01 -7.30 14.19
CA GLU A 316 -19.99 -7.12 13.12
C GLU A 316 -21.41 -7.02 13.67
N ALA A 317 -21.82 -7.98 14.50
CA ALA A 317 -23.13 -7.96 15.13
C ALA A 317 -23.33 -6.73 16.03
N ALA A 318 -22.31 -6.35 16.82
CA ALA A 318 -22.35 -5.17 17.68
C ALA A 318 -22.51 -3.88 16.88
N LEU A 319 -21.74 -3.72 15.79
CA LEU A 319 -21.83 -2.57 14.89
C LEU A 319 -23.21 -2.46 14.22
N LYS A 320 -23.69 -3.55 13.62
CA LYS A 320 -25.02 -3.58 12.96
C LYS A 320 -26.12 -3.20 13.94
N HIS A 321 -26.09 -3.74 15.15
CA HIS A 321 -27.07 -3.42 16.19
C HIS A 321 -27.00 -1.93 16.58
N GLN A 322 -25.84 -1.43 16.91
CA GLN A 322 -25.67 -0.05 17.39
C GLN A 322 -25.96 0.98 16.29
N ILE A 323 -25.56 0.71 15.03
CA ILE A 323 -25.86 1.60 13.90
C ILE A 323 -27.37 1.62 13.63
N ALA A 324 -28.05 0.48 13.62
CA ALA A 324 -29.50 0.41 13.43
C ALA A 324 -30.29 1.14 14.52
N GLU A 325 -29.80 1.11 15.77
CA GLU A 325 -30.41 1.81 16.89
C GLU A 325 -30.24 3.32 16.80
N LYS A 326 -29.03 3.78 16.43
CA LYS A 326 -28.69 5.21 16.37
C LYS A 326 -29.14 5.91 15.09
N ASP A 327 -29.18 5.17 13.97
CA ASP A 327 -29.61 5.67 12.66
C ASP A 327 -30.70 4.78 12.04
N PRO A 328 -31.98 5.16 12.21
CA PRO A 328 -33.09 4.42 11.61
C PRO A 328 -33.03 4.33 10.07
N ALA A 329 -32.30 5.25 9.40
CA ALA A 329 -32.15 5.19 7.95
C ALA A 329 -31.22 4.04 7.52
N ALA A 330 -30.27 3.64 8.37
CA ALA A 330 -29.37 2.51 8.14
C ALA A 330 -30.00 1.14 8.48
N ALA A 331 -31.00 1.11 9.37
CA ALA A 331 -31.60 -0.14 9.87
C ALA A 331 -32.07 -1.12 8.77
N PRO A 332 -32.65 -0.67 7.63
CA PRO A 332 -33.01 -1.57 6.54
C PRO A 332 -31.83 -2.35 5.93
N ALA A 333 -30.60 -1.82 5.99
CA ALA A 333 -29.42 -2.51 5.47
C ALA A 333 -29.13 -3.83 6.22
N PHE A 334 -29.61 -3.96 7.45
CA PHE A 334 -29.39 -5.11 8.33
C PHE A 334 -30.62 -6.00 8.48
N THR A 335 -31.73 -5.63 7.83
CA THR A 335 -32.98 -6.40 7.93
C THR A 335 -32.95 -7.55 6.92
N PRO A 336 -33.10 -8.82 7.36
CA PRO A 336 -33.11 -9.96 6.46
C PRO A 336 -34.20 -9.81 5.38
N GLY A 337 -33.85 -10.10 4.12
CA GLY A 337 -34.75 -9.97 2.98
C GLY A 337 -34.90 -8.59 2.38
N THR A 338 -34.18 -7.59 2.89
CA THR A 338 -34.06 -6.27 2.22
C THR A 338 -33.27 -6.43 0.92
N ASP A 339 -33.89 -5.97 -0.18
CA ASP A 339 -33.17 -5.85 -1.46
C ASP A 339 -32.26 -4.63 -1.43
N LEU A 340 -30.98 -4.86 -1.22
CA LEU A 340 -29.94 -3.79 -1.16
C LEU A 340 -29.70 -3.13 -2.51
N THR A 341 -30.16 -3.72 -3.62
CA THR A 341 -30.06 -3.12 -4.96
C THR A 341 -31.21 -2.16 -5.25
N SER A 342 -32.28 -2.17 -4.44
CA SER A 342 -33.35 -1.18 -4.53
C SER A 342 -32.90 0.21 -4.07
N ASP A 343 -33.61 1.28 -4.46
CA ASP A 343 -33.31 2.65 -4.02
C ASP A 343 -33.29 2.77 -2.49
N LYS A 344 -34.24 2.13 -1.82
CA LYS A 344 -34.33 2.14 -0.35
C LYS A 344 -33.19 1.34 0.29
N GLY A 345 -32.86 0.18 -0.27
CA GLY A 345 -31.76 -0.65 0.24
C GLY A 345 -30.41 0.02 0.05
N HIS A 346 -30.16 0.61 -1.12
CA HIS A 346 -28.95 1.35 -1.41
C HIS A 346 -28.78 2.59 -0.50
N ALA A 347 -29.87 3.35 -0.28
CA ALA A 347 -29.85 4.48 0.64
C ALA A 347 -29.53 4.03 2.09
N ALA A 348 -30.06 2.88 2.51
CA ALA A 348 -29.75 2.31 3.82
C ALA A 348 -28.29 1.84 3.93
N SER A 349 -27.73 1.22 2.89
CA SER A 349 -26.32 0.85 2.83
C SER A 349 -25.42 2.09 2.90
N LEU A 350 -25.79 3.17 2.21
CA LEU A 350 -25.06 4.45 2.26
C LEU A 350 -25.10 5.07 3.66
N ALA A 351 -26.24 5.05 4.34
CA ALA A 351 -26.38 5.52 5.72
C ALA A 351 -25.49 4.69 6.67
N ALA A 352 -25.50 3.35 6.51
CA ALA A 352 -24.66 2.46 7.30
C ALA A 352 -23.16 2.70 7.04
N GLY A 353 -22.73 2.87 5.78
CA GLY A 353 -21.36 3.22 5.43
C GLY A 353 -20.90 4.54 6.03
N ARG A 354 -21.74 5.58 5.97
CA ARG A 354 -21.46 6.87 6.62
C ARG A 354 -21.36 6.75 8.13
N ALA A 355 -22.20 5.94 8.77
CA ALA A 355 -22.11 5.68 10.20
C ALA A 355 -20.77 5.03 10.57
N MET A 356 -20.25 4.11 9.75
CA MET A 356 -18.91 3.54 9.92
C MET A 356 -17.83 4.61 9.86
N VAL A 357 -17.88 5.51 8.87
CA VAL A 357 -16.89 6.61 8.73
C VAL A 357 -16.96 7.57 9.91
N HIS A 358 -18.14 7.83 10.48
CA HIS A 358 -18.29 8.66 11.67
C HIS A 358 -17.57 8.08 12.91
N TYR A 359 -17.43 6.75 13.05
CA TYR A 359 -16.62 6.20 14.13
C TYR A 359 -15.14 6.63 13.99
N GLY A 360 -14.57 6.50 12.80
CA GLY A 360 -13.21 6.96 12.51
C GLY A 360 -13.04 8.48 12.67
N GLU A 361 -13.95 9.29 12.10
CA GLU A 361 -13.92 10.76 12.30
C GLU A 361 -13.96 11.12 13.78
N ASN A 362 -14.84 10.48 14.57
CA ASN A 362 -14.96 10.75 16.00
C ASN A 362 -13.69 10.34 16.76
N PHE A 363 -12.95 9.32 16.29
CA PHE A 363 -11.65 8.98 16.83
C PHE A 363 -10.70 10.18 16.72
N PHE A 364 -10.51 10.75 15.51
CA PHE A 364 -9.64 11.91 15.29
C PHE A 364 -10.14 13.17 16.01
N LYS A 365 -11.44 13.44 16.03
CA LYS A 365 -12.03 14.54 16.82
C LYS A 365 -11.75 14.40 18.31
N SER A 366 -11.75 13.19 18.82
CA SER A 366 -11.41 12.90 20.22
C SER A 366 -9.98 13.30 20.56
N LEU A 367 -9.08 13.18 19.59
CA LEU A 367 -7.67 13.61 19.68
C LEU A 367 -7.48 15.13 19.56
N GLY A 368 -8.49 15.87 19.05
CA GLY A 368 -8.44 17.33 18.90
C GLY A 368 -8.38 17.81 17.47
N PHE A 369 -8.45 16.93 16.50
CA PHE A 369 -8.52 17.32 15.08
C PHE A 369 -9.89 17.94 14.77
N ALA A 370 -9.92 18.88 13.83
CA ALA A 370 -11.15 19.46 13.34
C ALA A 370 -11.96 18.44 12.53
N PRO A 371 -13.31 18.54 12.49
CA PRO A 371 -14.14 17.65 11.67
C PRO A 371 -13.71 17.64 10.19
N LEU A 372 -14.01 16.57 9.48
CA LEU A 372 -13.85 16.50 8.03
C LEU A 372 -14.74 17.55 7.35
N PRO A 373 -14.30 18.15 6.23
CA PRO A 373 -15.07 19.20 5.55
C PRO A 373 -16.37 18.64 4.95
N ALA A 374 -17.36 19.50 4.73
CA ALA A 374 -18.63 19.09 4.12
C ALA A 374 -18.43 18.46 2.72
N THR A 375 -17.41 18.92 1.98
CA THR A 375 -17.03 18.38 0.67
C THR A 375 -16.63 16.91 0.73
N PHE A 376 -15.94 16.48 1.79
CA PHE A 376 -15.61 15.06 2.03
C PHE A 376 -16.88 14.19 2.02
N TRP A 377 -17.91 14.58 2.79
CA TRP A 377 -19.16 13.83 2.89
C TRP A 377 -20.00 13.84 1.61
N GLN A 378 -19.81 14.83 0.75
CA GLN A 378 -20.52 14.99 -0.52
C GLN A 378 -19.85 14.26 -1.67
N ARG A 379 -18.50 14.18 -1.68
CA ARG A 379 -17.71 13.74 -2.82
C ARG A 379 -17.12 12.34 -2.67
N SER A 380 -16.99 11.84 -1.43
CA SER A 380 -16.50 10.48 -1.16
C SER A 380 -17.46 9.42 -1.64
N GLN A 381 -16.91 8.26 -2.03
CA GLN A 381 -17.66 7.05 -2.34
C GLN A 381 -17.59 6.10 -1.14
N PHE A 382 -18.71 5.85 -0.46
CA PHE A 382 -18.78 5.02 0.73
C PHE A 382 -19.28 3.60 0.48
N VAL A 383 -20.03 3.37 -0.61
CA VAL A 383 -20.60 2.08 -0.98
C VAL A 383 -20.48 1.86 -2.48
N HIS A 384 -20.56 0.60 -2.93
CA HIS A 384 -20.59 0.28 -4.35
C HIS A 384 -21.79 0.96 -5.04
N PRO A 385 -21.61 1.77 -6.07
CA PRO A 385 -22.71 2.33 -6.86
C PRO A 385 -23.43 1.23 -7.65
N ARG A 386 -24.66 1.49 -8.06
CA ARG A 386 -25.50 0.48 -8.77
C ARG A 386 -25.48 0.62 -10.29
N ASP A 387 -24.99 1.73 -10.78
CA ASP A 387 -25.13 2.19 -12.16
C ASP A 387 -23.81 2.18 -12.95
N ARG A 388 -22.70 1.83 -12.30
CA ARG A 388 -21.36 1.83 -12.90
C ARG A 388 -20.40 0.90 -12.16
N GLU A 389 -19.35 0.52 -12.86
CA GLU A 389 -18.22 -0.23 -12.30
C GLU A 389 -17.22 0.71 -11.63
N VAL A 390 -16.67 0.27 -10.49
CA VAL A 390 -15.74 1.04 -9.67
C VAL A 390 -14.66 0.14 -9.09
N VAL A 391 -13.54 0.74 -8.73
CA VAL A 391 -12.51 0.06 -7.93
C VAL A 391 -12.92 0.10 -6.46
N CYS A 392 -13.29 -1.05 -5.89
CA CYS A 392 -13.72 -1.17 -4.49
C CYS A 392 -12.58 -1.20 -3.48
N HIS A 393 -11.32 -1.32 -3.91
CA HIS A 393 -10.17 -1.22 -2.99
C HIS A 393 -10.21 0.13 -2.28
N ALA A 394 -10.17 0.09 -0.93
CA ALA A 394 -10.21 1.30 -0.11
C ALA A 394 -9.01 2.21 -0.41
N SER A 395 -9.25 3.51 -0.46
CA SER A 395 -8.19 4.51 -0.65
C SER A 395 -8.64 5.90 -0.20
N ALA A 396 -7.72 6.66 0.37
CA ALA A 396 -7.89 8.06 0.72
C ALA A 396 -7.26 8.96 -0.35
N TRP A 397 -7.85 10.11 -0.59
CA TRP A 397 -7.51 11.02 -1.69
C TRP A 397 -7.43 12.47 -1.23
N ASP A 398 -6.36 13.14 -1.62
CA ASP A 398 -6.22 14.59 -1.60
C ASP A 398 -6.20 15.09 -3.06
N VAL A 399 -7.39 15.38 -3.59
CA VAL A 399 -7.58 15.56 -5.03
C VAL A 399 -6.98 16.88 -5.54
N ASP A 400 -7.04 17.94 -4.73
CA ASP A 400 -6.53 19.28 -5.11
C ASP A 400 -5.30 19.70 -4.30
N SER A 401 -4.84 18.84 -3.42
CA SER A 401 -3.76 19.10 -2.46
C SER A 401 -3.98 20.37 -1.60
N VAL A 402 -5.25 20.72 -1.33
CA VAL A 402 -5.65 21.87 -0.53
C VAL A 402 -6.72 21.50 0.48
N GLU A 403 -7.94 21.10 0.03
CA GLU A 403 -9.05 20.77 0.93
C GLU A 403 -10.07 19.77 0.35
N ASP A 404 -9.87 19.29 -0.88
CA ASP A 404 -10.74 18.29 -1.50
C ASP A 404 -10.33 16.88 -1.11
N LEU A 405 -10.52 16.56 0.17
CA LEU A 405 -10.29 15.24 0.73
C LEU A 405 -11.44 14.31 0.42
N ARG A 406 -11.14 13.06 0.08
CA ARG A 406 -12.13 12.01 -0.21
C ARG A 406 -11.64 10.65 0.24
N VAL A 407 -12.58 9.75 0.51
CA VAL A 407 -12.34 8.31 0.54
C VAL A 407 -13.14 7.60 -0.55
N LYS A 408 -12.56 6.57 -1.13
CA LYS A 408 -13.22 5.66 -2.05
C LYS A 408 -13.23 4.29 -1.43
N MET A 409 -14.42 3.77 -1.09
CA MET A 409 -14.62 2.51 -0.43
C MET A 409 -15.95 1.88 -0.88
N CYS A 410 -16.06 0.54 -0.76
CA CYS A 410 -17.31 -0.20 -0.84
C CYS A 410 -17.59 -0.79 0.54
N ILE A 411 -17.96 0.05 1.51
CA ILE A 411 -18.02 -0.28 2.93
C ILE A 411 -19.13 -1.33 3.18
N GLU A 412 -18.71 -2.42 3.81
CA GLU A 412 -19.58 -3.37 4.50
C GLU A 412 -19.45 -3.16 6.01
N VAL A 413 -20.53 -3.38 6.75
CA VAL A 413 -20.49 -3.22 8.20
C VAL A 413 -19.94 -4.51 8.83
N ASN A 414 -18.63 -4.54 9.01
CA ASN A 414 -17.89 -5.65 9.63
C ASN A 414 -16.60 -5.11 10.33
N ALA A 415 -15.85 -5.99 10.97
CA ALA A 415 -14.64 -5.64 11.72
C ALA A 415 -13.51 -5.16 10.80
N ASP A 416 -13.38 -5.72 9.60
CA ASP A 416 -12.32 -5.38 8.65
C ASP A 416 -12.51 -3.95 8.15
N TYR A 417 -13.72 -3.60 7.68
CA TYR A 417 -14.02 -2.23 7.26
C TYR A 417 -14.01 -1.22 8.42
N PHE A 418 -14.32 -1.64 9.66
CA PHE A 418 -14.17 -0.76 10.80
C PHE A 418 -12.70 -0.36 10.98
N THR A 419 -11.78 -1.31 10.86
CA THR A 419 -10.34 -1.06 10.90
C THR A 419 -9.88 -0.23 9.70
N THR A 420 -10.32 -0.58 8.50
CA THR A 420 -9.96 0.10 7.25
C THR A 420 -10.39 1.57 7.26
N VAL A 421 -11.60 1.88 7.73
CA VAL A 421 -12.05 3.28 7.87
C VAL A 421 -11.13 4.09 8.77
N HIS A 422 -10.68 3.55 9.90
CA HIS A 422 -9.74 4.24 10.79
C HIS A 422 -8.38 4.44 10.12
N HIS A 423 -7.94 3.49 9.29
CA HIS A 423 -6.70 3.55 8.52
C HIS A 423 -6.79 4.64 7.43
N GLU A 424 -7.81 4.60 6.57
CA GLU A 424 -7.95 5.55 5.46
C GLU A 424 -8.10 6.99 5.94
N LEU A 425 -8.84 7.21 7.02
CA LEU A 425 -8.92 8.54 7.61
C LEU A 425 -7.57 9.01 8.18
N GLY A 426 -6.67 8.09 8.54
CA GLY A 426 -5.28 8.43 8.89
C GLY A 426 -4.58 9.18 7.77
N HIS A 427 -4.78 8.75 6.53
CA HIS A 427 -4.25 9.42 5.34
C HIS A 427 -4.89 10.81 5.16
N ASP A 428 -6.23 10.92 5.24
CA ASP A 428 -6.94 12.19 5.06
C ASP A 428 -6.51 13.25 6.08
N PHE A 429 -6.36 12.87 7.35
CA PHE A 429 -5.88 13.80 8.37
C PHE A 429 -4.40 14.15 8.20
N TYR A 430 -3.59 13.29 7.59
CA TYR A 430 -2.21 13.61 7.24
C TYR A 430 -2.15 14.60 6.07
N PHE A 431 -2.89 14.36 4.99
CA PHE A 431 -3.02 15.28 3.85
C PHE A 431 -3.34 16.68 4.34
N ARG A 432 -4.40 16.80 5.13
CA ARG A 432 -4.86 18.07 5.69
C ARG A 432 -3.85 18.76 6.60
N ALA A 433 -3.00 18.02 7.29
CA ALA A 433 -2.06 18.59 8.23
C ALA A 433 -0.92 19.36 7.55
N TYR A 434 -0.53 18.98 6.34
CA TYR A 434 0.54 19.61 5.58
C TYR A 434 0.08 20.45 4.37
N ASP A 435 -1.21 20.65 4.16
CA ASP A 435 -1.79 21.37 3.03
C ASP A 435 -1.26 22.82 2.86
N ASN A 436 -0.80 23.44 3.95
CA ASN A 436 -0.25 24.80 3.96
C ASN A 436 1.24 24.87 3.58
N LYS A 437 1.89 23.72 3.27
CA LYS A 437 3.29 23.67 2.85
C LYS A 437 3.42 23.96 1.33
N PRO A 438 4.62 24.35 0.83
CA PRO A 438 4.92 24.24 -0.59
C PRO A 438 4.63 22.83 -1.12
N PHE A 439 4.17 22.71 -2.37
CA PHE A 439 3.71 21.44 -2.93
C PHE A 439 4.74 20.30 -2.78
N LEU A 440 6.02 20.58 -3.04
CA LEU A 440 7.10 19.59 -2.88
C LEU A 440 7.30 19.07 -1.44
N PHE A 441 6.68 19.71 -0.45
CA PHE A 441 6.68 19.24 0.94
C PHE A 441 5.39 18.53 1.35
N ARG A 442 4.36 18.51 0.48
CA ARG A 442 3.05 17.90 0.76
C ARG A 442 3.08 16.40 0.54
N ASN A 443 3.78 15.70 1.43
CA ASN A 443 3.82 14.24 1.48
C ASN A 443 4.21 13.79 2.88
N GLY A 444 4.09 12.50 3.20
CA GLY A 444 4.65 11.91 4.41
C GLY A 444 6.16 12.11 4.50
N ALA A 445 6.73 12.12 5.69
CA ALA A 445 8.17 12.34 5.89
C ALA A 445 9.04 11.37 5.09
N ASN A 446 8.57 10.14 4.88
CA ASN A 446 8.93 9.22 3.79
C ASN A 446 7.69 8.36 3.45
N ASP A 447 7.77 7.52 2.43
CA ASP A 447 6.63 6.74 1.92
C ASP A 447 6.07 5.68 2.89
N GLY A 448 6.82 5.32 3.95
CA GLY A 448 6.33 4.46 5.02
C GLY A 448 5.48 5.17 6.08
N PHE A 449 5.55 6.52 6.16
CA PHE A 449 4.84 7.27 7.21
C PHE A 449 3.33 7.29 7.01
N HIS A 450 2.86 7.45 5.78
CA HIS A 450 1.43 7.46 5.49
C HIS A 450 0.76 6.15 5.93
N GLU A 451 1.29 5.02 5.47
CA GLU A 451 0.81 3.69 5.86
C GLU A 451 0.90 3.46 7.38
N ALA A 452 2.00 3.90 7.99
CA ALA A 452 2.22 3.72 9.42
C ALA A 452 1.22 4.51 10.28
N ILE A 453 0.77 5.68 9.84
CA ILE A 453 -0.24 6.47 10.58
C ILE A 453 -1.56 5.73 10.61
N GLY A 454 -2.10 5.33 9.45
CA GLY A 454 -3.34 4.57 9.37
C GLY A 454 -3.29 3.31 10.23
N ASP A 455 -2.22 2.54 10.08
CA ASP A 455 -1.99 1.32 10.87
C ASP A 455 -1.83 1.58 12.37
N SER A 456 -1.20 2.70 12.80
CA SER A 456 -1.05 3.02 14.23
C SER A 456 -2.37 3.41 14.90
N ILE A 457 -3.25 4.08 14.16
CA ILE A 457 -4.64 4.34 14.61
C ILE A 457 -5.39 3.02 14.73
N ALA A 458 -5.26 2.12 13.75
CA ALA A 458 -5.87 0.80 13.79
C ALA A 458 -5.42 -0.04 15.01
N LEU A 459 -4.16 0.07 15.45
CA LEU A 459 -3.70 -0.57 16.70
C LEU A 459 -4.42 -0.07 17.95
N SER A 460 -4.96 1.16 17.93
CA SER A 460 -5.75 1.71 19.06
C SER A 460 -7.19 1.18 19.10
N ILE A 461 -7.61 0.36 18.15
CA ILE A 461 -8.90 -0.36 18.17
C ILE A 461 -8.76 -1.56 19.14
N THR A 462 -8.60 -1.23 20.39
CA THR A 462 -8.45 -2.22 21.48
C THR A 462 -9.80 -2.52 22.12
N PRO A 463 -9.90 -3.60 22.90
CA PRO A 463 -11.09 -3.85 23.70
C PRO A 463 -11.55 -2.67 24.58
N ALA A 464 -10.61 -1.89 25.12
CA ALA A 464 -10.91 -0.68 25.88
C ALA A 464 -11.61 0.38 25.03
N TYR A 465 -11.16 0.61 23.80
CA TYR A 465 -11.82 1.51 22.86
C TYR A 465 -13.23 1.02 22.50
N LEU A 466 -13.37 -0.25 22.15
CA LEU A 466 -14.66 -0.85 21.80
C LEU A 466 -15.66 -0.80 22.97
N ASN A 467 -15.18 -1.01 24.19
CA ASN A 467 -15.99 -0.85 25.40
C ASN A 467 -16.42 0.62 25.60
N THR A 468 -15.51 1.57 25.38
CA THR A 468 -15.84 3.02 25.46
C THR A 468 -16.91 3.44 24.45
N LEU A 469 -16.93 2.79 23.28
CA LEU A 469 -17.97 3.02 22.24
C LEU A 469 -19.29 2.31 22.54
N GLY A 470 -19.33 1.40 23.53
CA GLY A 470 -20.48 0.54 23.82
C GLY A 470 -20.64 -0.60 22.79
N LEU A 471 -19.58 -0.96 22.09
CA LEU A 471 -19.52 -2.09 21.15
C LEU A 471 -19.07 -3.38 21.83
N ALA A 472 -18.56 -3.30 23.03
CA ALA A 472 -18.18 -4.41 23.90
C ALA A 472 -18.66 -4.15 25.33
N ASP A 473 -19.15 -5.19 26.02
CA ASP A 473 -19.67 -5.07 27.39
C ASP A 473 -18.53 -4.97 28.43
N SER A 474 -17.36 -5.53 28.14
CA SER A 474 -16.22 -5.56 29.04
C SER A 474 -14.92 -5.83 28.30
N GLU A 475 -13.80 -5.49 28.93
CA GLU A 475 -12.49 -5.90 28.44
C GLU A 475 -12.22 -7.38 28.74
N PRO A 476 -11.63 -8.14 27.80
CA PRO A 476 -11.24 -9.52 28.05
C PRO A 476 -10.12 -9.60 29.11
N PRO A 477 -10.03 -10.70 29.88
CA PRO A 477 -8.95 -10.91 30.83
C PRO A 477 -7.58 -11.00 30.14
N ALA A 478 -6.49 -10.82 30.90
CA ALA A 478 -5.11 -10.85 30.35
C ALA A 478 -4.77 -12.15 29.60
N ALA A 479 -5.38 -13.28 29.96
CA ALA A 479 -5.19 -14.54 29.26
C ALA A 479 -5.65 -14.51 27.79
N ALA A 480 -6.54 -13.58 27.41
CA ALA A 480 -6.97 -13.40 26.03
C ALA A 480 -5.91 -12.70 25.14
N ASP A 481 -4.86 -12.11 25.73
CA ASP A 481 -3.84 -11.40 24.95
C ASP A 481 -3.09 -12.33 23.99
N VAL A 482 -2.75 -13.54 24.43
CA VAL A 482 -2.00 -14.50 23.60
C VAL A 482 -2.74 -14.86 22.30
N PRO A 483 -4.00 -15.33 22.33
CA PRO A 483 -4.72 -15.64 21.08
C PRO A 483 -4.97 -14.41 20.20
N LEU A 484 -5.20 -13.22 20.77
CA LEU A 484 -5.38 -11.98 20.02
C LEU A 484 -4.07 -11.55 19.36
N GLN A 485 -2.97 -11.54 20.12
CA GLN A 485 -1.65 -11.19 19.58
C GLN A 485 -1.15 -12.20 18.55
N LEU A 486 -1.47 -13.50 18.70
CA LEU A 486 -1.09 -14.49 17.69
C LEU A 486 -1.75 -14.18 16.34
N ARG A 487 -3.03 -13.79 16.30
CA ARG A 487 -3.69 -13.35 15.07
C ARG A 487 -2.95 -12.16 14.43
N THR A 488 -2.66 -11.15 15.23
CA THR A 488 -1.93 -9.96 14.77
C THR A 488 -0.50 -10.29 14.32
N ALA A 489 0.20 -11.20 15.02
CA ALA A 489 1.56 -11.60 14.66
C ALA A 489 1.63 -12.40 13.35
N LEU A 490 0.63 -13.23 13.05
CA LEU A 490 0.51 -13.95 11.77
C LEU A 490 0.35 -13.01 10.58
N ASP A 491 -0.14 -11.79 10.79
CA ASP A 491 -0.15 -10.72 9.80
C ASP A 491 1.14 -9.87 9.91
N LYS A 492 1.31 -9.15 11.01
CA LYS A 492 2.32 -8.07 11.12
C LYS A 492 3.76 -8.58 11.22
N VAL A 493 4.02 -9.64 12.02
CA VAL A 493 5.38 -10.18 12.22
C VAL A 493 5.79 -11.08 11.05
N ALA A 494 4.88 -11.94 10.56
CA ALA A 494 5.14 -12.84 9.44
C ALA A 494 5.49 -12.12 8.15
N PHE A 495 4.94 -10.90 7.94
CA PHE A 495 5.13 -10.09 6.75
C PHE A 495 6.56 -9.53 6.59
N LEU A 496 7.21 -9.17 7.68
CA LEU A 496 8.45 -8.38 7.65
C LEU A 496 9.60 -9.02 6.85
N PRO A 497 9.95 -10.30 7.03
CA PRO A 497 11.03 -10.91 6.26
C PRO A 497 10.70 -11.06 4.77
N PHE A 498 9.42 -11.17 4.40
CA PHE A 498 8.99 -11.16 3.01
C PHE A 498 9.24 -9.78 2.38
N ALA A 499 8.79 -8.72 3.05
CA ALA A 499 8.95 -7.36 2.55
C ALA A 499 10.44 -7.01 2.39
N LEU A 500 11.27 -7.38 3.36
CA LEU A 500 12.71 -7.17 3.30
C LEU A 500 13.35 -7.95 2.14
N ALA A 501 13.02 -9.23 1.98
CA ALA A 501 13.59 -10.09 0.95
C ALA A 501 13.26 -9.60 -0.46
N LEU A 502 12.03 -9.09 -0.68
CA LEU A 502 11.58 -8.64 -1.99
C LEU A 502 12.40 -7.46 -2.52
N ASP A 503 12.57 -6.40 -1.72
CA ASP A 503 13.33 -5.25 -2.19
C ASP A 503 14.85 -5.47 -2.13
N LYS A 504 15.36 -6.28 -1.21
CA LYS A 504 16.77 -6.73 -1.27
C LYS A 504 17.06 -7.47 -2.58
N TRP A 505 16.15 -8.36 -3.03
CA TRP A 505 16.26 -9.02 -4.32
C TRP A 505 16.26 -8.00 -5.47
N ARG A 506 15.33 -7.02 -5.48
CA ARG A 506 15.26 -6.01 -6.54
C ARG A 506 16.50 -5.12 -6.57
N TRP A 507 16.99 -4.65 -5.43
CA TRP A 507 18.22 -3.83 -5.39
C TRP A 507 19.43 -4.57 -5.95
N GLN A 508 19.56 -5.86 -5.65
CA GLN A 508 20.62 -6.70 -6.20
C GLN A 508 20.44 -6.98 -7.70
N VAL A 509 19.20 -7.04 -8.18
CA VAL A 509 18.89 -7.13 -9.62
C VAL A 509 19.25 -5.80 -10.32
N PHE A 510 18.85 -4.66 -9.78
CA PHE A 510 19.17 -3.34 -10.33
C PHE A 510 20.69 -3.09 -10.36
N SER A 511 21.41 -3.40 -9.32
CA SER A 511 22.88 -3.27 -9.28
C SER A 511 23.60 -4.27 -10.20
N GLY A 512 22.90 -5.31 -10.68
CA GLY A 512 23.47 -6.38 -11.46
C GLY A 512 24.30 -7.38 -10.65
N GLU A 513 24.21 -7.36 -9.32
CA GLU A 513 24.75 -8.41 -8.44
C GLU A 513 24.05 -9.74 -8.73
N ILE A 514 22.72 -9.74 -8.86
CA ILE A 514 21.94 -10.87 -9.37
C ILE A 514 21.76 -10.70 -10.88
N LYS A 515 22.30 -11.66 -11.64
CA LYS A 515 22.17 -11.67 -13.09
C LYS A 515 20.83 -12.28 -13.53
N PRO A 516 20.34 -11.96 -14.75
CA PRO A 516 19.12 -12.57 -15.28
C PRO A 516 19.12 -14.12 -15.25
N ALA A 517 20.28 -14.75 -15.36
CA ALA A 517 20.43 -16.20 -15.27
C ALA A 517 20.20 -16.79 -13.87
N ASP A 518 20.15 -15.96 -12.83
CA ASP A 518 20.07 -16.37 -11.42
C ASP A 518 18.85 -15.77 -10.70
N TYR A 519 17.90 -15.14 -11.41
CA TYR A 519 16.78 -14.41 -10.81
C TYR A 519 15.94 -15.27 -9.86
N ASN A 520 15.54 -16.44 -10.30
CA ASN A 520 14.66 -17.30 -9.52
C ASN A 520 15.40 -17.99 -8.36
N LYS A 521 16.64 -18.45 -8.60
CA LYS A 521 17.50 -19.03 -7.57
C LYS A 521 17.79 -18.05 -6.44
N ALA A 522 18.20 -16.83 -6.77
CA ALA A 522 18.50 -15.78 -5.78
C ALA A 522 17.24 -15.37 -5.01
N TRP A 523 16.07 -15.32 -5.65
CA TRP A 523 14.80 -15.11 -4.98
C TRP A 523 14.57 -16.12 -3.86
N TRP A 524 14.70 -17.42 -4.15
CA TRP A 524 14.47 -18.46 -3.16
C TRP A 524 15.53 -18.48 -2.08
N GLN A 525 16.79 -18.20 -2.41
CA GLN A 525 17.85 -18.06 -1.40
C GLN A 525 17.54 -16.95 -0.37
N LEU A 526 16.99 -15.81 -0.80
CA LEU A 526 16.57 -14.74 0.10
C LEU A 526 15.33 -15.15 0.92
N ARG A 527 14.36 -15.84 0.31
CA ARG A 527 13.17 -16.34 0.99
C ARG A 527 13.53 -17.38 2.08
N GLU A 528 14.41 -18.31 1.75
CA GLU A 528 14.93 -19.30 2.70
C GLU A 528 15.68 -18.63 3.85
N LYS A 529 16.56 -17.68 3.54
CA LYS A 529 17.37 -16.96 4.52
C LYS A 529 16.52 -16.17 5.50
N TYR A 530 15.63 -15.31 5.01
CA TYR A 530 14.88 -14.38 5.84
C TYR A 530 13.61 -14.98 6.40
N GLN A 531 12.82 -15.65 5.57
CA GLN A 531 11.54 -16.23 5.99
C GLN A 531 11.60 -17.66 6.51
N GLY A 532 12.61 -18.46 6.16
CA GLY A 532 12.58 -19.89 6.44
C GLY A 532 11.46 -20.61 5.66
N VAL A 533 11.16 -20.15 4.44
CA VAL A 533 10.09 -20.67 3.58
C VAL A 533 10.69 -21.19 2.29
N ALA A 534 10.27 -22.38 1.85
CA ALA A 534 10.71 -23.00 0.61
C ALA A 534 9.54 -23.24 -0.37
N PRO A 535 9.80 -23.33 -1.68
CA PRO A 535 8.76 -23.68 -2.64
C PRO A 535 8.25 -25.12 -2.41
N PRO A 536 6.99 -25.43 -2.79
CA PRO A 536 6.42 -26.77 -2.61
C PRO A 536 7.03 -27.82 -3.53
N VAL A 537 7.63 -27.40 -4.63
CA VAL A 537 8.27 -28.25 -5.65
C VAL A 537 9.59 -27.62 -6.07
N ASP A 538 10.46 -28.40 -6.68
CA ASP A 538 11.73 -27.89 -7.23
C ASP A 538 11.46 -26.79 -8.25
N ARG A 539 12.19 -25.67 -8.11
CA ARG A 539 12.13 -24.53 -9.02
C ARG A 539 13.46 -24.34 -9.73
N THR A 540 13.38 -23.89 -10.96
CA THR A 540 14.55 -23.69 -11.83
C THR A 540 14.56 -22.26 -12.38
N GLU A 541 15.57 -21.96 -13.20
CA GLU A 541 15.60 -20.69 -13.94
C GLU A 541 14.67 -20.66 -15.16
N ALA A 542 13.95 -21.75 -15.48
CA ALA A 542 12.82 -21.71 -16.39
C ALA A 542 11.59 -21.03 -15.76
N ASP A 543 11.58 -20.95 -14.44
CA ASP A 543 10.56 -20.25 -13.66
C ASP A 543 10.97 -18.78 -13.42
N PHE A 544 10.00 -17.94 -13.04
CA PHE A 544 10.25 -16.58 -12.58
C PHE A 544 9.22 -16.23 -11.50
N ASP A 545 9.38 -16.84 -10.32
CA ASP A 545 8.43 -16.72 -9.21
C ASP A 545 8.27 -15.28 -8.68
N PRO A 546 9.30 -14.39 -8.67
CA PRO A 546 9.10 -12.98 -8.36
C PRO A 546 8.04 -12.31 -9.23
N GLY A 547 7.95 -12.69 -10.52
CA GLY A 547 6.96 -12.15 -11.46
C GLY A 547 5.50 -12.47 -11.11
N ALA A 548 5.27 -13.49 -10.27
CA ALA A 548 3.94 -13.83 -9.76
C ALA A 548 3.46 -12.92 -8.61
N LYS A 549 4.30 -11.98 -8.14
CA LYS A 549 3.93 -10.94 -7.16
C LYS A 549 3.74 -9.61 -7.85
N ASN A 550 2.54 -9.04 -7.80
CA ASN A 550 2.15 -7.82 -8.52
C ASN A 550 3.21 -6.70 -8.52
N HIS A 551 3.80 -6.40 -7.37
CA HIS A 551 4.76 -5.31 -7.19
C HIS A 551 6.05 -5.46 -8.01
N VAL A 552 6.36 -6.65 -8.50
CA VAL A 552 7.54 -6.89 -9.37
C VAL A 552 7.24 -6.47 -10.82
N PRO A 553 6.23 -7.04 -11.50
CA PRO A 553 5.90 -6.62 -12.88
C PRO A 553 5.36 -5.18 -12.97
N THR A 554 4.68 -4.66 -11.94
CA THR A 554 4.21 -3.26 -11.90
C THR A 554 5.24 -2.28 -11.36
N ASN A 555 6.41 -2.77 -10.98
CA ASN A 555 7.55 -1.97 -10.53
C ASN A 555 7.30 -1.05 -9.31
N VAL A 556 6.46 -1.48 -8.37
CA VAL A 556 6.15 -0.71 -7.16
C VAL A 556 7.17 -1.00 -6.06
N PRO A 557 7.87 0.00 -5.47
CA PRO A 557 8.77 -0.19 -4.32
C PRO A 557 8.07 -0.85 -3.14
N TYR A 558 8.76 -1.75 -2.44
CA TYR A 558 8.16 -2.55 -1.37
C TYR A 558 8.71 -2.25 0.04
N ALA A 559 9.87 -1.59 0.11
CA ALA A 559 10.50 -1.19 1.38
C ALA A 559 9.56 -0.36 2.27
N ARG A 560 8.68 0.45 1.66
CA ARG A 560 7.66 1.25 2.38
C ARG A 560 6.81 0.43 3.34
N TYR A 561 6.43 -0.79 2.94
CA TYR A 561 5.61 -1.67 3.79
C TYR A 561 6.40 -2.26 4.95
N PHE A 562 7.69 -2.55 4.76
CA PHE A 562 8.57 -2.94 5.88
C PHE A 562 8.71 -1.79 6.89
N LEU A 563 8.97 -0.59 6.40
CA LEU A 563 9.08 0.62 7.21
C LEU A 563 7.77 0.89 7.97
N ALA A 564 6.65 0.87 7.27
CA ALA A 564 5.34 1.13 7.85
C ALA A 564 5.00 0.17 8.99
N ARG A 565 5.31 -1.13 8.82
CA ARG A 565 5.08 -2.15 9.85
C ARG A 565 5.88 -1.90 11.13
N LEU A 566 7.01 -1.18 11.05
CA LEU A 566 7.80 -0.81 12.23
C LEU A 566 7.38 0.54 12.79
N TYR A 567 7.24 1.56 11.94
CA TYR A 567 6.81 2.89 12.35
C TYR A 567 5.46 2.87 13.06
N GLN A 568 4.51 2.04 12.64
CA GLN A 568 3.21 1.96 13.30
C GLN A 568 3.33 1.67 14.81
N PHE A 569 4.25 0.79 15.22
CA PHE A 569 4.46 0.48 16.65
C PHE A 569 5.24 1.59 17.36
N GLN A 570 6.19 2.24 16.68
CA GLN A 570 6.90 3.39 17.24
C GLN A 570 5.92 4.57 17.49
N PHE A 571 5.06 4.88 16.51
CA PHE A 571 4.03 5.93 16.64
C PHE A 571 2.99 5.57 17.70
N TYR A 572 2.50 4.35 17.66
CA TYR A 572 1.53 3.83 18.63
C TYR A 572 2.06 3.96 20.07
N LYS A 573 3.29 3.48 20.31
CA LYS A 573 3.93 3.62 21.62
C LYS A 573 4.05 5.08 22.06
N ALA A 574 4.51 5.95 21.15
CA ALA A 574 4.67 7.36 21.45
C ALA A 574 3.33 8.05 21.81
N MET A 575 2.25 7.69 21.12
CA MET A 575 0.90 8.20 21.43
C MET A 575 0.36 7.62 22.75
N CYS A 576 0.61 6.35 23.04
CA CYS A 576 0.27 5.72 24.32
C CYS A 576 1.01 6.38 25.49
N ASP A 577 2.31 6.64 25.33
CA ASP A 577 3.11 7.33 26.35
C ASP A 577 2.58 8.77 26.58
N ALA A 578 2.26 9.49 25.48
CA ALA A 578 1.70 10.84 25.56
C ALA A 578 0.31 10.87 26.20
N SER A 579 -0.50 9.81 26.05
CA SER A 579 -1.80 9.68 26.71
C SER A 579 -1.70 9.44 28.22
N GLY A 580 -0.49 9.15 28.73
CA GLY A 580 -0.25 8.80 30.13
C GLY A 580 -0.57 7.35 30.47
N TYR A 581 -0.85 6.50 29.48
CA TYR A 581 -1.13 5.07 29.69
C TYR A 581 0.09 4.36 30.33
N LYS A 582 -0.16 3.44 31.27
CA LYS A 582 0.88 2.72 32.03
C LYS A 582 0.71 1.19 32.02
N GLY A 583 -0.28 0.70 31.31
CA GLY A 583 -0.53 -0.74 31.16
C GLY A 583 0.32 -1.39 30.04
N PRO A 584 0.07 -2.67 29.76
CA PRO A 584 0.68 -3.38 28.64
C PRO A 584 0.36 -2.70 27.30
N LEU A 585 1.37 -2.54 26.42
CA LEU A 585 1.24 -1.75 25.21
C LEU A 585 0.11 -2.24 24.28
N ASN A 586 -0.06 -3.56 24.15
CA ASN A 586 -1.13 -4.17 23.34
C ASN A 586 -2.57 -3.86 23.80
N ARG A 587 -2.73 -3.27 24.98
CA ARG A 587 -4.05 -2.88 25.52
C ARG A 587 -4.29 -1.38 25.52
N CYS A 588 -3.30 -0.60 25.08
CA CYS A 588 -3.42 0.85 25.05
C CYS A 588 -4.49 1.31 24.06
N SER A 589 -5.33 2.24 24.49
CA SER A 589 -6.06 3.12 23.59
C SER A 589 -5.75 4.56 23.95
N PHE A 590 -5.40 5.36 22.99
CA PHE A 590 -5.21 6.80 23.15
C PHE A 590 -6.44 7.60 22.69
N TYR A 591 -7.57 6.96 22.46
CA TYR A 591 -8.86 7.62 22.22
C TYR A 591 -9.16 8.62 23.36
N ASN A 592 -9.67 9.80 23.01
CA ASN A 592 -9.89 10.94 23.91
C ASN A 592 -8.63 11.63 24.48
N SER A 593 -7.42 11.26 24.03
CA SER A 593 -6.18 11.90 24.49
C SER A 593 -5.78 13.09 23.62
N LYS A 594 -6.04 14.31 24.07
CA LYS A 594 -5.60 15.52 23.39
C LYS A 594 -4.06 15.60 23.28
N ALA A 595 -3.35 15.15 24.33
CA ALA A 595 -1.89 15.15 24.32
C ALA A 595 -1.31 14.21 23.25
N ALA A 596 -1.92 13.03 23.04
CA ALA A 596 -1.56 12.14 21.93
C ALA A 596 -1.86 12.80 20.57
N GLY A 597 -3.03 13.47 20.45
CA GLY A 597 -3.40 14.18 19.23
C GLY A 597 -2.50 15.36 18.89
N GLU A 598 -2.09 16.16 19.88
CA GLU A 598 -1.14 17.26 19.69
C GLU A 598 0.20 16.74 19.19
N LYS A 599 0.71 15.68 19.81
CA LYS A 599 1.97 15.03 19.41
C LYS A 599 1.89 14.47 17.98
N LEU A 600 0.81 13.80 17.65
CA LEU A 600 0.53 13.31 16.29
C LEU A 600 0.50 14.47 15.30
N ASN A 601 -0.31 15.51 15.56
CA ASN A 601 -0.48 16.64 14.66
C ASN A 601 0.85 17.39 14.38
N GLN A 602 1.72 17.54 15.38
CA GLN A 602 3.06 18.12 15.19
C GLN A 602 3.89 17.34 14.17
N MET A 603 3.82 16.01 14.21
CA MET A 603 4.50 15.16 13.23
C MET A 603 3.87 15.31 11.84
N LEU A 604 2.54 15.25 11.75
CA LEU A 604 1.82 15.34 10.47
C LEU A 604 2.11 16.67 9.75
N GLN A 605 2.11 17.79 10.49
CA GLN A 605 2.39 19.12 9.94
C GLN A 605 3.78 19.28 9.35
N ALA A 606 4.73 18.43 9.70
CA ALA A 606 6.07 18.51 9.14
C ALA A 606 6.09 18.15 7.63
N GLY A 607 5.24 17.22 7.19
CA GLY A 607 5.30 16.69 5.83
C GLY A 607 6.71 16.23 5.49
N GLN A 608 7.19 16.53 4.27
CA GLN A 608 8.57 16.28 3.84
C GLN A 608 9.51 17.49 4.06
N SER A 609 9.11 18.51 4.82
CA SER A 609 9.91 19.74 4.97
C SER A 609 11.23 19.56 5.72
N GLN A 610 11.43 18.43 6.38
CA GLN A 610 12.67 18.05 7.08
C GLN A 610 12.97 16.56 6.86
N PRO A 611 14.23 16.10 7.10
CA PRO A 611 14.55 14.67 7.04
C PRO A 611 13.66 13.84 7.96
N TRP A 612 13.24 12.65 7.51
CA TRP A 612 12.34 11.79 8.26
C TRP A 612 12.87 11.42 9.66
N GLN A 613 14.17 11.33 9.83
CA GLN A 613 14.84 11.06 11.11
C GLN A 613 14.50 12.15 12.15
N GLN A 614 14.43 13.42 11.73
CA GLN A 614 14.07 14.53 12.62
C GLN A 614 12.58 14.45 12.98
N THR A 615 11.72 14.17 12.00
CA THR A 615 10.29 14.00 12.21
C THR A 615 10.01 12.82 13.15
N LEU A 616 10.67 11.69 12.93
CA LEU A 616 10.57 10.51 13.79
C LEU A 616 11.03 10.84 15.23
N LYS A 617 12.14 11.54 15.38
CA LYS A 617 12.67 11.93 16.69
C LYS A 617 11.73 12.86 17.46
N GLN A 618 11.10 13.79 16.79
CA GLN A 618 10.08 14.66 17.40
C GLN A 618 8.88 13.85 17.90
N MET A 619 8.47 12.83 17.15
CA MET A 619 7.35 11.97 17.50
C MET A 619 7.71 10.94 18.58
N THR A 620 8.84 10.26 18.45
CA THR A 620 9.13 9.05 19.24
C THR A 620 10.28 9.20 20.24
N GLY A 621 11.13 10.21 20.05
CA GLY A 621 12.39 10.37 20.78
C GLY A 621 13.60 9.68 20.13
N THR A 622 13.40 8.81 19.12
CA THR A 622 14.45 8.12 18.36
C THR A 622 14.47 8.61 16.91
N ASP A 623 15.66 8.66 16.30
CA ASP A 623 15.88 9.14 14.92
C ASP A 623 16.21 7.99 13.94
N HIS A 624 15.84 6.77 14.29
CA HIS A 624 16.11 5.56 13.53
C HIS A 624 14.96 4.55 13.68
N LEU A 625 14.94 3.53 12.81
CA LEU A 625 14.02 2.41 12.95
C LEU A 625 14.34 1.64 14.24
N ASP A 626 13.34 1.50 15.10
CA ASP A 626 13.44 0.78 16.36
C ASP A 626 12.33 -0.27 16.45
N ALA A 627 12.72 -1.52 16.49
CA ALA A 627 11.78 -2.63 16.64
C ALA A 627 11.34 -2.89 18.09
N GLN A 628 11.95 -2.24 19.09
CA GLN A 628 11.61 -2.46 20.49
C GLN A 628 10.12 -2.21 20.80
N PRO A 629 9.45 -1.15 20.27
CA PRO A 629 8.01 -0.97 20.47
C PRO A 629 7.16 -2.15 19.97
N MET A 630 7.55 -2.78 18.89
CA MET A 630 6.87 -3.98 18.39
C MET A 630 7.13 -5.19 19.31
N LEU A 631 8.35 -5.36 19.79
CA LEU A 631 8.67 -6.40 20.78
C LEU A 631 7.91 -6.19 22.10
N ASP A 632 7.78 -4.94 22.56
CA ASP A 632 7.00 -4.59 23.76
C ASP A 632 5.51 -4.92 23.58
N TYR A 633 4.97 -4.64 22.39
CA TYR A 633 3.57 -4.97 22.05
C TYR A 633 3.33 -6.49 22.10
N PHE A 634 4.23 -7.28 21.50
CA PHE A 634 4.11 -8.74 21.44
C PHE A 634 4.73 -9.49 22.63
N ALA A 635 5.15 -8.80 23.70
CA ALA A 635 5.83 -9.43 24.82
C ALA A 635 5.08 -10.61 25.45
N PRO A 636 3.74 -10.57 25.69
CA PRO A 636 2.98 -11.73 26.17
C PRO A 636 3.04 -12.93 25.23
N LEU A 637 2.83 -12.70 23.93
CA LEU A 637 2.91 -13.75 22.91
C LEU A 637 4.33 -14.34 22.82
N TYR A 638 5.35 -13.49 22.83
CA TYR A 638 6.74 -13.91 22.71
C TYR A 638 7.17 -14.82 23.85
N ALA A 639 6.76 -14.46 25.08
CA ALA A 639 7.01 -15.30 26.26
C ALA A 639 6.29 -16.66 26.13
N TRP A 640 5.05 -16.67 25.68
CA TRP A 640 4.27 -17.88 25.46
C TRP A 640 4.86 -18.77 24.35
N LEU A 641 5.26 -18.21 23.21
CA LEU A 641 5.89 -18.94 22.11
C LEU A 641 7.16 -19.66 22.56
N LYS A 642 8.03 -18.99 23.31
CA LYS A 642 9.23 -19.60 23.90
C LYS A 642 8.90 -20.80 24.78
N GLN A 643 7.87 -20.71 25.59
CA GLN A 643 7.44 -21.83 26.45
C GLN A 643 6.92 -23.00 25.63
N GLN A 644 6.10 -22.74 24.58
CA GLN A 644 5.57 -23.79 23.71
C GLN A 644 6.68 -24.52 22.97
N ASN A 645 7.62 -23.77 22.40
CA ASN A 645 8.72 -24.34 21.62
C ASN A 645 9.70 -25.12 22.51
N ALA A 646 10.01 -24.65 23.72
CA ALA A 646 10.83 -25.37 24.67
C ALA A 646 10.16 -26.69 25.15
N ALA A 647 8.85 -26.70 25.33
CA ALA A 647 8.10 -27.91 25.69
C ALA A 647 8.08 -28.93 24.53
N ALA A 648 7.92 -28.47 23.29
CA ALA A 648 7.96 -29.33 22.11
C ALA A 648 9.35 -29.95 21.85
N ALA A 649 10.43 -29.23 22.16
CA ALA A 649 11.81 -29.74 22.00
C ALA A 649 12.19 -30.82 23.03
N GLN A 650 11.41 -31.00 24.10
CA GLN A 650 11.64 -32.03 25.15
C GLN A 650 10.86 -33.33 24.88
N GLN A 651 9.93 -33.32 23.95
CA GLN A 651 9.16 -34.48 23.49
C GLN A 651 9.81 -35.19 22.30
#